data_82f6e5fd285798755dab1ecf53c8e3cc
#
_entry.id   82f6e5fd285798755dab1ecf53c8e3cc
#
_cell.length_a   1.000
_cell.length_b   1.000
_cell.length_c   1.000
_cell.angle_alpha   90.00
_cell.angle_beta   90.00
_cell.angle_gamma   90.00
#
_symmetry.space_group_name_H-M   'P 1'
#
loop_
_entity.id
_entity.type
_entity.pdbx_description
1 polymer ?
#
loop_
_entity_poly.entity_id
_entity_poly.type
_entity_poly.pdbx_seq_one_letter_code
_entity_poly.pdbx_strand_id
1 'polypeptide(L)'
;MTRRRCALLGATALALLAADAAQARIVELRLDRVEPLADGAALGPAGAYERAIGIARGELDPADPANRGIADLDRAPRNARGLVEYQVDVFVLRPVDPAKRNGKIFYDIVNRNLKLMLPWLNDAPETTPASNNDPKTLADAGTGFLFRDGWTIAWSGWDGTASPNLNGMTATLPVATLGGGRIVGRSREEFVFGTRLPPSLPGAPLNYEAATTDQAMASLTVRRRQADPETAIPATGWTYAGPRMVKLLPEGTAFEPGALYEFTYPAQSPKVLGIGFAAVRDVVSALRHDARSPARTVIGLGISQSARFARQFLEMGMNRDEGGARVFDGLLMHIGGAGKVFVNEAFGQPGRTRTQHEDHDYPEAWFPFATATATDPLSGQRVGVLRGDGSDPLIFEVNTSSEYWQKGASLVHTDPAGGRDLALPANVRAYLIAGTQHAHVASLAKGKGLCLVERNPHIPSAGLRALVAALDGWVSEGRAPPRSRIPTLAGRTLVEAAALKFPAVPGLAAPARANEVPVPADWRVVSAPRPTPYGAKVSAVDADGNEIAGIRLPDLAVPLGTYTGWNFYRSEAMAGEFCDRDGAFVPFARSRAQRLAAGDPRPSLEERYGNREGYVAQVRAAAEALVRDRLLLPEDVGAYVERARKATAFD
;
A
#
# COMPACT_ATOMS: atom_id res chain seq x y z
N MET A 1 59.79 -67.98 20.78
CA MET A 1 60.24 -66.83 19.97
C MET A 1 59.13 -66.23 19.23
N THR A 2 58.44 -65.25 19.76
CA THR A 2 57.20 -64.65 19.22
C THR A 2 57.48 -63.18 18.91
N ARG A 3 57.43 -62.79 17.65
CA ARG A 3 57.53 -61.40 17.20
C ARG A 3 56.16 -60.75 17.23
N ARG A 4 55.97 -59.75 18.07
CA ARG A 4 54.82 -58.83 18.05
C ARG A 4 55.01 -57.83 16.91
N ARG A 5 54.03 -57.74 16.03
CA ARG A 5 53.88 -56.67 15.04
C ARG A 5 52.96 -55.60 15.66
N CYS A 6 53.48 -54.37 15.85
CA CYS A 6 52.69 -53.20 16.15
C CYS A 6 52.01 -52.72 14.85
N ALA A 7 50.69 -52.65 14.86
CA ALA A 7 49.92 -51.96 13.82
C ALA A 7 49.68 -50.50 14.27
N LEU A 8 50.23 -49.55 13.51
CA LEU A 8 49.87 -48.14 13.63
C LEU A 8 48.49 -47.92 12.99
N LEU A 9 47.52 -47.56 13.78
CA LEU A 9 46.23 -47.01 13.31
C LEU A 9 46.40 -45.49 13.10
N GLY A 10 46.47 -45.08 11.84
CA GLY A 10 46.34 -43.70 11.42
C GLY A 10 44.91 -43.25 11.53
N ALA A 11 44.59 -42.40 12.48
CA ALA A 11 43.30 -41.72 12.57
C ALA A 11 43.27 -40.53 11.58
N THR A 12 42.59 -40.71 10.46
CA THR A 12 42.27 -39.61 9.55
C THR A 12 41.12 -38.85 10.14
N ALA A 13 41.39 -37.66 10.71
CA ALA A 13 40.36 -36.71 11.12
C ALA A 13 39.69 -36.13 9.86
N LEU A 14 38.51 -36.64 9.51
CA LEU A 14 37.60 -35.95 8.60
C LEU A 14 37.10 -34.68 9.32
N ALA A 15 37.61 -33.53 8.92
CA ALA A 15 36.99 -32.25 9.27
C ALA A 15 35.66 -32.17 8.50
N LEU A 16 34.56 -32.44 9.17
CA LEU A 16 33.25 -32.05 8.74
C LEU A 16 33.21 -30.53 8.74
N LEU A 17 33.40 -29.90 7.60
CA LEU A 17 32.93 -28.56 7.33
C LEU A 17 31.41 -28.64 7.49
N ALA A 18 30.89 -28.22 8.63
CA ALA A 18 29.49 -27.88 8.77
C ALA A 18 29.25 -26.80 7.74
N ALA A 19 28.53 -27.12 6.66
CA ALA A 19 27.92 -26.11 5.84
C ALA A 19 26.99 -25.34 6.78
N ASP A 20 27.36 -24.11 7.14
CA ASP A 20 26.44 -23.17 7.73
C ASP A 20 25.24 -23.15 6.79
N ALA A 21 24.11 -23.63 7.28
CA ALA A 21 22.84 -23.47 6.58
C ALA A 21 22.72 -21.97 6.27
N ALA A 22 22.57 -21.64 4.99
CA ALA A 22 22.46 -20.27 4.53
C ALA A 22 21.29 -19.61 5.27
N GLN A 23 21.57 -18.98 6.38
CA GLN A 23 20.64 -18.07 7.05
C GLN A 23 20.53 -16.84 6.17
N ALA A 24 19.33 -16.24 6.13
CA ALA A 24 19.13 -14.93 5.52
C ALA A 24 20.32 -14.04 5.84
N ARG A 25 20.91 -13.43 4.82
CA ARG A 25 22.23 -12.77 4.96
C ARG A 25 22.18 -11.41 5.67
N ILE A 26 21.39 -11.31 6.75
CA ILE A 26 21.59 -10.28 7.76
C ILE A 26 22.84 -10.66 8.55
N VAL A 27 23.90 -9.90 8.35
CA VAL A 27 25.19 -10.10 9.04
C VAL A 27 25.23 -9.41 10.39
N GLU A 28 24.39 -8.41 10.61
CA GLU A 28 24.24 -7.71 11.88
C GLU A 28 22.77 -7.27 12.07
N LEU A 29 22.13 -7.72 13.15
CA LEU A 29 20.86 -7.19 13.65
C LEU A 29 21.09 -6.62 15.05
N ARG A 30 21.14 -5.30 15.13
CA ARG A 30 21.39 -4.57 16.37
C ARG A 30 20.16 -3.76 16.77
N LEU A 31 19.57 -4.09 17.91
CA LEU A 31 18.46 -3.38 18.55
C LEU A 31 18.95 -2.85 19.89
N ASP A 32 19.74 -1.79 19.84
CA ASP A 32 20.51 -1.25 20.97
C ASP A 32 19.78 -0.16 21.76
N ARG A 33 18.69 0.41 21.22
CA ARG A 33 17.80 1.31 21.94
C ARG A 33 16.52 0.58 22.33
N VAL A 34 16.44 0.18 23.60
CA VAL A 34 15.26 -0.49 24.16
C VAL A 34 14.63 0.40 25.21
N GLU A 35 13.38 0.75 25.02
CA GLU A 35 12.63 1.71 25.83
C GLU A 35 11.21 1.18 26.09
N PRO A 36 10.58 1.52 27.23
CA PRO A 36 9.20 1.13 27.46
C PRO A 36 8.25 1.82 26.48
N LEU A 37 7.20 1.12 26.05
CA LEU A 37 6.03 1.73 25.40
C LEU A 37 5.04 2.14 26.51
N ALA A 38 4.41 3.32 26.37
CA ALA A 38 3.41 3.85 27.29
C ALA A 38 3.88 3.85 28.77
N ASP A 39 5.15 4.27 28.99
CA ASP A 39 5.78 4.30 30.31
C ASP A 39 5.68 2.97 31.07
N GLY A 40 5.61 1.85 30.37
CA GLY A 40 5.49 0.51 30.94
C GLY A 40 4.07 0.11 31.34
N ALA A 41 3.05 0.85 30.94
CA ALA A 41 1.67 0.48 31.17
C ALA A 41 1.32 -0.86 30.51
N ALA A 42 0.49 -1.66 31.15
CA ALA A 42 0.04 -2.93 30.61
C ALA A 42 -0.96 -2.73 29.46
N LEU A 43 -0.71 -3.43 28.36
CA LEU A 43 -1.58 -3.46 27.18
C LEU A 43 -2.39 -4.76 27.15
N GLY A 44 -3.30 -4.90 28.11
CA GLY A 44 -4.12 -6.10 28.28
C GLY A 44 -3.35 -7.28 28.91
N PRO A 45 -3.78 -8.54 28.67
CA PRO A 45 -3.18 -9.74 29.28
C PRO A 45 -1.70 -9.97 28.96
N ALA A 46 -1.23 -9.44 27.83
CA ALA A 46 0.18 -9.53 27.44
C ALA A 46 1.12 -8.65 28.28
N GLY A 47 0.56 -7.73 29.10
CA GLY A 47 1.32 -6.86 29.97
C GLY A 47 1.99 -5.70 29.24
N ALA A 48 3.11 -5.21 29.82
CA ALA A 48 3.86 -4.09 29.26
C ALA A 48 4.62 -4.49 27.98
N TYR A 49 4.78 -3.51 27.08
CA TYR A 49 5.55 -3.64 25.83
C TYR A 49 6.79 -2.76 25.85
N GLU A 50 7.82 -3.20 25.16
CA GLU A 50 9.02 -2.44 24.88
C GLU A 50 9.14 -2.11 23.41
N ARG A 51 9.81 -1.01 23.11
CA ARG A 51 10.23 -0.54 21.78
C ARG A 51 11.70 -0.85 21.63
N ALA A 52 12.05 -1.76 20.72
CA ALA A 52 13.44 -2.10 20.41
C ALA A 52 13.77 -1.53 19.02
N ILE A 53 14.72 -0.63 18.95
CA ILE A 53 15.03 0.19 17.78
C ILE A 53 16.50 0.06 17.44
N GLY A 54 16.79 -0.06 16.14
CA GLY A 54 18.17 -0.20 15.69
C GLY A 54 18.27 -0.36 14.18
N ILE A 55 19.25 -1.14 13.74
CA ILE A 55 19.55 -1.36 12.32
C ILE A 55 19.76 -2.84 12.02
N ALA A 56 19.54 -3.19 10.76
CA ALA A 56 20.03 -4.44 10.19
C ALA A 56 20.99 -4.12 9.04
N ARG A 57 22.11 -4.83 8.99
CA ARG A 57 23.04 -4.84 7.86
C ARG A 57 22.96 -6.17 7.17
N GLY A 58 22.83 -6.14 5.86
CA GLY A 58 22.75 -7.32 5.03
C GLY A 58 23.75 -7.30 3.89
N GLU A 59 23.95 -8.47 3.31
CA GLU A 59 24.81 -8.71 2.16
C GLU A 59 24.10 -9.60 1.17
N LEU A 60 24.20 -9.29 -0.11
CA LEU A 60 23.61 -10.05 -1.21
C LEU A 60 24.70 -10.56 -2.14
N ASP A 61 24.61 -11.81 -2.54
CA ASP A 61 25.38 -12.35 -3.65
C ASP A 61 24.63 -12.09 -4.97
N PRO A 62 25.18 -11.28 -5.89
CA PRO A 62 24.55 -11.06 -7.18
C PRO A 62 24.44 -12.33 -8.05
N ALA A 63 25.23 -13.37 -7.76
CA ALA A 63 25.17 -14.65 -8.47
C ALA A 63 24.08 -15.59 -7.94
N ASP A 64 23.58 -15.34 -6.72
CA ASP A 64 22.55 -16.18 -6.12
C ASP A 64 21.24 -16.11 -6.91
N PRO A 65 20.62 -17.25 -7.26
CA PRO A 65 19.34 -17.31 -7.96
C PRO A 65 18.22 -16.50 -7.26
N ALA A 66 18.20 -16.43 -5.93
CA ALA A 66 17.21 -15.68 -5.17
C ALA A 66 17.32 -14.15 -5.38
N ASN A 67 18.46 -13.65 -5.85
CA ASN A 67 18.73 -12.22 -6.05
C ASN A 67 18.72 -11.79 -7.53
N ARG A 68 18.64 -12.75 -8.48
CA ARG A 68 18.74 -12.48 -9.94
C ARG A 68 17.67 -11.51 -10.46
N GLY A 69 16.53 -11.43 -9.80
CA GLY A 69 15.44 -10.52 -10.20
C GLY A 69 15.68 -9.06 -9.84
N ILE A 70 16.76 -8.73 -9.08
CA ILE A 70 17.05 -7.37 -8.67
C ILE A 70 17.83 -6.65 -9.77
N ALA A 71 17.20 -5.64 -10.37
CA ALA A 71 17.80 -4.84 -11.44
C ALA A 71 19.09 -4.12 -10.97
N ASP A 72 20.12 -4.14 -11.82
CA ASP A 72 21.43 -3.51 -11.58
C ASP A 72 22.18 -3.99 -10.31
N LEU A 73 21.78 -5.10 -9.71
CA LEU A 73 22.50 -5.65 -8.55
C LEU A 73 23.95 -6.03 -8.91
N ASP A 74 24.17 -6.53 -10.11
CA ASP A 74 25.49 -6.86 -10.67
C ASP A 74 26.40 -5.63 -10.86
N ARG A 75 25.80 -4.44 -10.95
CA ARG A 75 26.49 -3.14 -11.08
C ARG A 75 26.71 -2.41 -9.76
N ALA A 76 26.21 -2.96 -8.66
CA ALA A 76 26.43 -2.40 -7.33
C ALA A 76 27.90 -2.60 -6.88
N PRO A 77 28.47 -1.67 -6.10
CA PRO A 77 29.76 -1.87 -5.45
C PRO A 77 29.77 -3.13 -4.59
N ARG A 78 30.89 -3.84 -4.59
CA ARG A 78 31.08 -5.09 -3.86
C ARG A 78 32.13 -4.94 -2.78
N ASN A 79 31.90 -5.58 -1.64
CA ASN A 79 32.90 -5.68 -0.58
C ASN A 79 34.01 -6.69 -0.94
N ALA A 80 34.98 -6.88 -0.02
CA ALA A 80 36.12 -7.78 -0.22
C ALA A 80 35.73 -9.25 -0.47
N ARG A 81 34.49 -9.64 -0.10
CA ARG A 81 33.94 -10.98 -0.34
C ARG A 81 33.17 -11.08 -1.67
N GLY A 82 33.08 -10.00 -2.44
CA GLY A 82 32.34 -9.94 -3.69
C GLY A 82 30.84 -9.71 -3.51
N LEU A 83 30.37 -9.37 -2.31
CA LEU A 83 28.97 -9.22 -1.94
C LEU A 83 28.55 -7.74 -1.95
N VAL A 84 27.28 -7.48 -2.20
CA VAL A 84 26.67 -6.15 -2.17
C VAL A 84 26.10 -5.88 -0.80
N GLU A 85 26.52 -4.80 -0.17
CA GLU A 85 26.11 -4.41 1.19
C GLU A 85 24.91 -3.45 1.16
N TYR A 86 24.05 -3.58 2.17
CA TYR A 86 22.96 -2.63 2.44
C TYR A 86 22.72 -2.52 3.96
N GLN A 87 22.05 -1.43 4.35
CA GLN A 87 21.61 -1.21 5.74
C GLN A 87 20.18 -0.68 5.75
N VAL A 88 19.39 -1.14 6.72
CA VAL A 88 18.02 -0.66 6.95
C VAL A 88 17.76 -0.40 8.42
N ASP A 89 16.88 0.57 8.70
CA ASP A 89 16.35 0.77 10.05
C ASP A 89 15.42 -0.40 10.40
N VAL A 90 15.42 -0.78 11.68
CA VAL A 90 14.53 -1.81 12.25
C VAL A 90 13.87 -1.27 13.50
N PHE A 91 12.56 -1.52 13.64
CA PHE A 91 11.78 -1.14 14.81
C PHE A 91 10.89 -2.32 15.22
N VAL A 92 10.90 -2.69 16.49
CA VAL A 92 10.13 -3.83 17.02
C VAL A 92 9.38 -3.41 18.28
N LEU A 93 8.10 -3.73 18.34
CA LEU A 93 7.28 -3.70 19.57
C LEU A 93 7.04 -5.13 20.02
N ARG A 94 7.31 -5.44 21.29
CA ARG A 94 7.13 -6.78 21.82
C ARG A 94 6.83 -6.76 23.32
N PRO A 95 6.15 -7.78 23.88
CA PRO A 95 5.99 -7.90 25.32
C PRO A 95 7.36 -7.93 26.03
N VAL A 96 7.48 -7.17 27.11
CA VAL A 96 8.68 -7.15 27.95
C VAL A 96 8.96 -8.54 28.50
N ASP A 97 7.92 -9.21 29.03
CA ASP A 97 7.99 -10.59 29.48
C ASP A 97 8.01 -11.56 28.26
N PRO A 98 9.10 -12.28 28.01
CA PRO A 98 9.17 -13.24 26.91
C PRO A 98 8.10 -14.34 26.98
N ALA A 99 7.64 -14.73 28.20
CA ALA A 99 6.61 -15.74 28.37
C ALA A 99 5.22 -15.28 27.89
N LYS A 100 5.03 -13.97 27.71
CA LYS A 100 3.81 -13.37 27.17
C LYS A 100 3.81 -13.19 25.65
N ARG A 101 4.94 -13.44 24.98
CA ARG A 101 5.02 -13.44 23.52
C ARG A 101 4.32 -14.67 22.95
N ASN A 102 3.41 -14.46 22.02
CA ASN A 102 2.61 -15.58 21.45
C ASN A 102 3.37 -16.40 20.38
N GLY A 103 4.63 -16.06 20.08
CA GLY A 103 5.43 -16.71 19.06
C GLY A 103 5.04 -16.35 17.63
N LYS A 104 4.38 -15.21 17.44
CA LYS A 104 3.95 -14.70 16.13
C LYS A 104 4.55 -13.31 15.89
N ILE A 105 4.90 -13.02 14.63
CA ILE A 105 5.31 -11.69 14.17
C ILE A 105 4.22 -11.13 13.27
N PHE A 106 3.78 -9.91 13.55
CA PHE A 106 3.01 -9.08 12.64
C PHE A 106 3.95 -8.04 12.03
N TYR A 107 4.22 -8.19 10.74
CA TYR A 107 5.18 -7.35 10.05
C TYR A 107 4.45 -6.35 9.16
N ASP A 108 4.47 -5.05 9.53
CA ASP A 108 3.91 -3.98 8.72
C ASP A 108 4.99 -3.46 7.75
N ILE A 109 4.85 -3.77 6.47
CA ILE A 109 5.70 -3.21 5.42
C ILE A 109 5.43 -1.70 5.36
N VAL A 110 6.42 -0.89 5.72
CA VAL A 110 6.24 0.56 5.79
C VAL A 110 5.82 1.17 4.46
N ASN A 111 4.88 2.10 4.47
CA ASN A 111 4.48 2.87 3.28
C ASN A 111 5.58 3.90 2.98
N ARG A 112 6.59 3.48 2.21
CA ARG A 112 7.90 4.12 2.02
C ARG A 112 8.68 4.20 3.34
N ASN A 113 8.40 5.20 4.16
CA ASN A 113 9.02 5.44 5.47
C ASN A 113 8.00 5.57 6.60
N LEU A 114 6.69 5.42 6.30
CA LEU A 114 5.61 5.63 7.27
C LEU A 114 5.07 4.29 7.78
N LYS A 115 4.94 4.17 9.09
CA LYS A 115 4.22 3.09 9.78
C LYS A 115 2.73 3.41 9.76
N LEU A 116 1.91 2.50 9.24
CA LEU A 116 0.48 2.73 9.10
C LEU A 116 -0.39 1.77 9.95
N MET A 117 0.18 0.71 10.48
CA MET A 117 -0.60 -0.32 11.18
C MET A 117 -1.38 0.23 12.37
N LEU A 118 -0.75 1.02 13.24
CA LEU A 118 -1.38 1.51 14.46
C LEU A 118 -2.61 2.41 14.18
N PRO A 119 -2.52 3.46 13.34
CA PRO A 119 -3.71 4.25 13.00
C PRO A 119 -4.78 3.45 12.23
N TRP A 120 -4.37 2.47 11.41
CA TRP A 120 -5.29 1.78 10.51
C TRP A 120 -5.96 0.53 11.10
N LEU A 121 -5.33 -0.15 12.02
CA LEU A 121 -5.92 -1.31 12.71
C LEU A 121 -6.35 -0.99 14.13
N ASN A 122 -5.58 -0.17 14.84
CA ASN A 122 -5.81 0.10 16.25
C ASN A 122 -6.60 1.38 16.50
N ASP A 123 -7.04 2.09 15.45
CA ASP A 123 -7.70 3.40 15.57
C ASP A 123 -6.88 4.39 16.42
N ALA A 124 -5.55 4.24 16.40
CA ALA A 124 -4.66 5.18 17.08
C ALA A 124 -4.78 6.56 16.44
N PRO A 125 -4.85 7.64 17.23
CA PRO A 125 -5.02 8.97 16.67
C PRO A 125 -3.79 9.36 15.83
N GLU A 126 -4.01 9.72 14.58
CA GLU A 126 -2.99 10.35 13.75
C GLU A 126 -2.78 11.79 14.20
N THR A 127 -1.99 12.00 15.21
CA THR A 127 -1.62 13.35 15.62
C THR A 127 -0.62 13.96 14.65
N THR A 128 0.41 13.20 14.27
CA THR A 128 1.37 13.55 13.21
C THR A 128 2.00 12.28 12.64
N PRO A 129 2.51 12.29 11.40
CA PRO A 129 3.29 11.16 10.88
C PRO A 129 4.51 10.82 11.75
N ALA A 130 5.09 11.80 12.44
CA ALA A 130 6.22 11.58 13.34
C ALA A 130 5.85 10.74 14.57
N SER A 131 4.66 10.94 15.17
CA SER A 131 4.20 10.13 16.31
C SER A 131 3.81 8.72 15.88
N ASN A 132 3.24 8.55 14.69
CA ASN A 132 2.95 7.21 14.15
C ASN A 132 4.23 6.41 13.91
N ASN A 133 5.31 7.07 13.47
CA ASN A 133 6.60 6.42 13.24
C ASN A 133 7.38 6.11 14.52
N ASP A 134 7.11 6.82 15.62
CA ASP A 134 7.76 6.61 16.91
C ASP A 134 6.73 6.60 18.05
N PRO A 135 5.84 5.58 18.11
CA PRO A 135 4.78 5.49 19.12
C PRO A 135 5.38 5.39 20.51
N LYS A 136 4.89 6.21 21.46
CA LYS A 136 5.42 6.32 22.82
C LYS A 136 4.38 6.22 23.91
N THR A 137 3.15 6.59 23.62
CA THR A 137 2.08 6.76 24.60
C THR A 137 1.05 5.64 24.51
N LEU A 138 0.20 5.56 25.53
CA LEU A 138 -0.94 4.66 25.52
C LEU A 138 -1.92 5.00 24.38
N ALA A 139 -2.07 6.29 24.04
CA ALA A 139 -2.89 6.72 22.92
C ALA A 139 -2.36 6.19 21.58
N ASP A 140 -1.04 6.11 21.40
CA ASP A 140 -0.44 5.57 20.17
C ASP A 140 -0.73 4.06 20.01
N ALA A 141 -1.02 3.33 21.09
CA ALA A 141 -1.44 1.94 21.03
C ALA A 141 -2.91 1.78 20.58
N GLY A 142 -3.71 2.85 20.64
CA GLY A 142 -5.13 2.86 20.21
C GLY A 142 -5.97 1.83 20.95
N THR A 143 -6.73 1.02 20.22
CA THR A 143 -7.59 -0.03 20.80
C THR A 143 -6.81 -1.17 21.47
N GLY A 144 -5.49 -1.24 21.28
CA GLY A 144 -4.66 -2.33 21.78
C GLY A 144 -4.80 -3.65 21.01
N PHE A 145 -5.44 -3.64 19.84
CA PHE A 145 -5.51 -4.82 18.96
C PHE A 145 -4.10 -5.33 18.65
N LEU A 146 -3.88 -6.64 18.60
CA LEU A 146 -2.58 -7.34 18.53
C LEU A 146 -1.74 -7.25 19.82
N PHE A 147 -1.69 -6.10 20.50
CA PHE A 147 -0.95 -5.99 21.78
C PHE A 147 -1.53 -6.93 22.84
N ARG A 148 -2.87 -6.97 22.96
CA ARG A 148 -3.53 -7.81 23.96
C ARG A 148 -3.21 -9.29 23.83
N ASP A 149 -2.94 -9.75 22.62
CA ASP A 149 -2.65 -11.14 22.30
C ASP A 149 -1.14 -11.48 22.28
N GLY A 150 -0.29 -10.54 22.67
CA GLY A 150 1.16 -10.78 22.82
C GLY A 150 1.94 -10.88 21.50
N TRP A 151 1.47 -10.26 20.41
CA TRP A 151 2.19 -10.23 19.16
C TRP A 151 3.50 -9.44 19.25
N THR A 152 4.52 -9.91 18.57
CA THR A 152 5.66 -9.08 18.19
C THR A 152 5.28 -8.34 16.91
N ILE A 153 5.37 -7.01 16.92
CA ILE A 153 5.08 -6.15 15.77
C ILE A 153 6.39 -5.57 15.27
N ALA A 154 6.67 -5.71 13.97
CA ALA A 154 7.97 -5.31 13.43
C ALA A 154 7.84 -4.51 12.13
N TRP A 155 8.83 -3.65 11.89
CA TRP A 155 8.99 -2.82 10.70
C TRP A 155 10.46 -2.76 10.30
N SER A 156 10.75 -2.62 9.02
CA SER A 156 12.06 -2.19 8.54
C SER A 156 11.95 -1.23 7.36
N GLY A 157 13.01 -0.44 7.14
CA GLY A 157 13.14 0.38 5.95
C GLY A 157 13.36 -0.47 4.70
N TRP A 158 12.89 0.02 3.55
CA TRP A 158 13.12 -0.62 2.24
C TRP A 158 13.40 0.39 1.12
N ASP A 159 12.94 1.63 1.26
CA ASP A 159 13.06 2.67 0.23
C ASP A 159 14.34 3.49 0.43
N GLY A 160 15.33 3.28 -0.46
CA GLY A 160 16.59 4.03 -0.43
C GLY A 160 16.46 5.51 -0.82
N THR A 161 15.27 5.99 -1.19
CA THR A 161 14.97 7.41 -1.45
C THR A 161 14.16 8.06 -0.34
N ALA A 162 13.74 7.28 0.67
CA ALA A 162 12.95 7.78 1.78
C ALA A 162 13.74 8.77 2.65
N SER A 163 13.05 9.81 3.11
CA SER A 163 13.62 10.79 4.03
C SER A 163 13.56 10.28 5.48
N PRO A 164 14.59 10.50 6.31
CA PRO A 164 14.53 10.23 7.74
C PRO A 164 13.64 11.23 8.50
N ASN A 165 13.16 12.27 7.84
CA ASN A 165 12.28 13.25 8.47
C ASN A 165 11.04 12.57 9.07
N LEU A 166 10.48 13.14 10.12
CA LEU A 166 9.30 12.62 10.81
C LEU A 166 9.51 11.23 11.43
N ASN A 167 10.72 10.92 11.88
CA ASN A 167 11.12 9.61 12.40
C ASN A 167 10.87 8.48 11.38
N GLY A 168 10.93 8.81 10.08
CA GLY A 168 10.68 7.85 9.00
C GLY A 168 11.76 6.78 8.93
N MET A 169 11.35 5.56 8.61
CA MET A 169 12.27 4.43 8.42
C MET A 169 12.98 4.52 7.07
N THR A 170 14.27 4.31 7.05
CA THR A 170 15.13 4.49 5.88
C THR A 170 15.89 3.22 5.49
N ALA A 171 16.41 3.22 4.26
CA ALA A 171 17.35 2.23 3.77
C ALA A 171 18.55 2.93 3.12
N THR A 172 19.76 2.49 3.48
CA THR A 172 21.00 2.86 2.78
C THR A 172 21.29 1.79 1.74
N LEU A 173 21.04 2.14 0.48
CA LEU A 173 21.21 1.24 -0.67
C LEU A 173 22.34 1.76 -1.57
N PRO A 174 23.11 0.87 -2.21
CA PRO A 174 24.22 1.25 -3.07
C PRO A 174 23.74 1.94 -4.35
N VAL A 175 24.63 2.74 -4.92
CA VAL A 175 24.49 3.35 -6.25
C VAL A 175 25.12 2.41 -7.26
N ALA A 176 24.39 2.11 -8.34
CA ALA A 176 24.93 1.33 -9.46
C ALA A 176 26.01 2.12 -10.21
N THR A 177 27.05 1.41 -10.67
CA THR A 177 28.18 1.95 -11.44
C THR A 177 28.43 1.13 -12.69
N LEU A 178 29.05 1.72 -13.70
CA LEU A 178 29.48 1.03 -14.92
C LEU A 178 30.98 1.24 -15.10
N GLY A 179 31.75 0.15 -14.95
CA GLY A 179 33.22 0.23 -15.02
C GLY A 179 33.82 1.16 -13.95
N GLY A 180 33.18 1.29 -12.78
CA GLY A 180 33.59 2.22 -11.72
C GLY A 180 33.17 3.68 -11.93
N GLY A 181 32.57 4.01 -13.09
CA GLY A 181 32.04 5.33 -13.40
C GLY A 181 30.55 5.48 -13.10
N ARG A 182 30.06 6.72 -13.11
CA ARG A 182 28.64 7.01 -12.91
C ARG A 182 27.81 6.52 -14.10
N ILE A 183 26.64 5.95 -13.81
CA ILE A 183 25.64 5.67 -14.83
C ILE A 183 24.85 6.95 -15.08
N VAL A 184 24.75 7.33 -16.35
CA VAL A 184 23.88 8.40 -16.83
C VAL A 184 22.80 7.80 -17.69
N GLY A 185 21.55 8.21 -17.47
CA GLY A 185 20.40 7.74 -18.23
C GLY A 185 19.30 8.78 -18.26
N ARG A 186 18.31 8.57 -19.14
CA ARG A 186 17.14 9.46 -19.20
C ARG A 186 16.21 9.17 -18.02
N SER A 187 15.80 10.23 -17.31
CA SER A 187 14.73 10.21 -16.33
C SER A 187 13.63 11.18 -16.72
N ARG A 188 12.42 10.94 -16.25
CA ARG A 188 11.26 11.81 -16.43
C ARG A 188 10.62 12.05 -15.08
N GLU A 189 10.30 13.31 -14.82
CA GLU A 189 9.50 13.74 -13.66
C GLU A 189 8.14 14.22 -14.12
N GLU A 190 7.15 14.06 -13.27
CA GLU A 190 5.79 14.55 -13.46
C GLU A 190 5.39 15.37 -12.23
N PHE A 191 4.90 16.58 -12.43
CA PHE A 191 4.54 17.50 -11.36
C PHE A 191 3.12 18.00 -11.55
N VAL A 192 2.30 17.93 -10.49
CA VAL A 192 0.99 18.56 -10.39
C VAL A 192 0.97 19.42 -9.14
N PHE A 193 0.89 20.72 -9.32
CA PHE A 193 0.83 21.70 -8.23
C PHE A 193 -0.61 22.03 -7.84
N GLY A 194 -0.79 22.60 -6.65
CA GLY A 194 -2.13 22.96 -6.15
C GLY A 194 -2.89 21.82 -5.47
N THR A 195 -2.27 20.63 -5.40
CA THR A 195 -2.73 19.50 -4.63
C THR A 195 -1.87 19.34 -3.36
N ARG A 196 -0.93 18.39 -3.36
CA ARG A 196 0.05 18.18 -2.28
C ARG A 196 1.34 18.98 -2.46
N LEU A 197 1.64 19.40 -3.68
CA LEU A 197 2.71 20.34 -3.95
C LEU A 197 2.11 21.75 -3.96
N PRO A 198 2.47 22.60 -2.99
CA PRO A 198 1.93 23.97 -2.97
C PRO A 198 2.50 24.78 -4.16
N PRO A 199 1.68 25.61 -4.83
CA PRO A 199 2.13 26.45 -5.94
C PRO A 199 3.23 27.45 -5.55
N SER A 200 3.36 27.71 -4.24
CA SER A 200 4.40 28.59 -3.67
C SER A 200 5.79 27.97 -3.59
N LEU A 201 5.98 26.70 -3.97
CA LEU A 201 7.31 26.12 -4.02
C LEU A 201 8.17 26.86 -5.04
N PRO A 202 9.45 27.16 -4.70
CA PRO A 202 10.34 27.91 -5.57
C PRO A 202 10.76 27.16 -6.85
N GLY A 203 10.38 25.90 -6.95
CA GLY A 203 10.67 25.02 -8.09
C GLY A 203 10.16 23.60 -7.89
N ALA A 204 10.26 22.80 -8.94
CA ALA A 204 9.90 21.39 -8.94
C ALA A 204 11.15 20.53 -8.60
N PRO A 205 11.10 19.71 -7.53
CA PRO A 205 12.24 18.89 -7.11
C PRO A 205 12.39 17.66 -8.01
N LEU A 206 13.63 17.33 -8.38
CA LEU A 206 13.99 16.14 -9.13
C LEU A 206 14.31 14.96 -8.20
N ASN A 207 13.83 13.78 -8.53
CA ASN A 207 14.15 12.55 -7.78
C ASN A 207 15.63 12.16 -7.91
N TYR A 208 16.21 12.38 -9.08
CA TYR A 208 17.62 12.15 -9.37
C TYR A 208 18.33 13.45 -9.72
N GLU A 209 19.62 13.46 -9.43
CA GLU A 209 20.48 14.58 -9.81
C GLU A 209 20.66 14.61 -11.32
N ALA A 210 20.50 15.77 -11.93
CA ALA A 210 20.80 15.97 -13.33
C ALA A 210 22.29 15.76 -13.59
N ALA A 211 22.64 14.99 -14.61
CA ALA A 211 24.01 14.76 -15.02
C ALA A 211 24.65 16.02 -15.64
N THR A 212 23.82 16.89 -16.16
CA THR A 212 24.16 18.23 -16.68
C THR A 212 23.00 19.17 -16.50
N THR A 213 23.26 20.44 -16.30
CA THR A 213 22.27 21.52 -16.28
C THR A 213 22.14 22.24 -17.62
N ASP A 214 22.72 21.68 -18.69
CA ASP A 214 22.52 22.16 -20.05
C ASP A 214 21.06 21.90 -20.48
N GLN A 215 20.31 22.98 -20.68
CA GLN A 215 18.91 22.94 -21.09
C GLN A 215 18.69 22.28 -22.45
N ALA A 216 19.70 22.28 -23.33
CA ALA A 216 19.61 21.63 -24.64
C ALA A 216 19.44 20.10 -24.52
N MET A 217 19.82 19.52 -23.36
CA MET A 217 19.73 18.08 -23.07
C MET A 217 18.45 17.69 -22.35
N ALA A 218 17.56 18.66 -22.06
CA ALA A 218 16.34 18.44 -21.30
C ALA A 218 15.13 19.10 -21.96
N SER A 219 13.94 18.69 -21.57
CA SER A 219 12.69 19.27 -22.06
C SER A 219 11.66 19.37 -20.93
N LEU A 220 10.90 20.46 -20.94
CA LEU A 220 9.77 20.68 -20.07
C LEU A 220 8.52 20.88 -20.92
N THR A 221 7.47 20.12 -20.62
CA THR A 221 6.15 20.25 -21.25
C THR A 221 5.08 20.52 -20.20
N VAL A 222 3.94 21.04 -20.66
CA VAL A 222 2.76 21.25 -19.83
C VAL A 222 1.50 20.88 -20.61
N ARG A 223 0.52 20.31 -19.91
CA ARG A 223 -0.85 20.06 -20.38
C ARG A 223 -1.82 20.13 -19.20
N ARG A 224 -3.09 20.38 -19.46
CA ARG A 224 -4.09 20.44 -18.39
C ARG A 224 -4.57 19.06 -17.99
N ARG A 225 -4.75 18.15 -18.94
CA ARG A 225 -5.22 16.78 -18.76
C ARG A 225 -4.29 15.80 -19.44
N GLN A 226 -4.31 14.58 -18.99
CA GLN A 226 -3.53 13.48 -19.57
C GLN A 226 -3.80 13.28 -21.06
N ALA A 227 -5.06 13.44 -21.48
CA ALA A 227 -5.47 13.29 -22.87
C ALA A 227 -5.16 14.49 -23.77
N ASP A 228 -4.78 15.64 -23.19
CA ASP A 228 -4.46 16.84 -23.96
C ASP A 228 -3.10 16.71 -24.63
N PRO A 229 -2.87 17.38 -25.78
CA PRO A 229 -1.56 17.48 -26.37
C PRO A 229 -0.57 18.19 -25.43
N GLU A 230 0.66 17.72 -25.37
CA GLU A 230 1.73 18.38 -24.63
C GLU A 230 2.11 19.71 -25.34
N THR A 231 2.24 20.77 -24.55
CA THR A 231 2.79 22.05 -25.00
C THR A 231 4.21 22.20 -24.46
N ALA A 232 5.18 22.33 -25.37
CA ALA A 232 6.56 22.53 -24.97
C ALA A 232 6.75 23.92 -24.34
N ILE A 233 7.42 23.98 -23.20
CA ILE A 233 7.88 25.24 -22.60
C ILE A 233 9.29 25.50 -23.19
N PRO A 234 9.51 26.61 -23.92
CA PRO A 234 10.80 26.89 -24.52
C PRO A 234 11.90 27.08 -23.47
N ALA A 235 13.16 26.88 -23.84
CA ALA A 235 14.30 27.03 -22.93
C ALA A 235 14.39 28.39 -22.23
N THR A 236 13.79 29.42 -22.80
CA THR A 236 13.65 30.74 -22.16
C THR A 236 12.59 30.81 -21.08
N GLY A 237 11.72 29.81 -20.98
CA GLY A 237 10.60 29.76 -20.04
C GLY A 237 10.87 28.94 -18.76
N TRP A 238 12.03 28.29 -18.65
CA TRP A 238 12.42 27.52 -17.49
C TRP A 238 13.94 27.47 -17.30
N THR A 239 14.41 27.06 -16.12
CA THR A 239 15.85 26.85 -15.87
C THR A 239 16.05 25.86 -14.73
N TYR A 240 17.25 25.28 -14.63
CA TYR A 240 17.68 24.58 -13.44
C TYR A 240 17.94 25.59 -12.30
N ALA A 241 17.39 25.33 -11.12
CA ALA A 241 17.73 26.02 -9.87
C ALA A 241 18.74 25.21 -9.05
N GLY A 242 19.60 24.47 -9.74
CA GLY A 242 20.54 23.51 -9.22
C GLY A 242 20.31 22.11 -9.82
N PRO A 243 21.20 21.13 -9.55
CA PRO A 243 21.12 19.82 -10.20
C PRO A 243 19.92 18.97 -9.77
N ARG A 244 19.16 19.40 -8.75
CA ARG A 244 17.99 18.69 -8.22
C ARG A 244 16.71 19.51 -8.22
N MET A 245 16.65 20.61 -8.99
CA MET A 245 15.46 21.46 -9.03
C MET A 245 15.33 22.19 -10.36
N VAL A 246 14.10 22.27 -10.84
CA VAL A 246 13.70 23.04 -12.02
C VAL A 246 12.72 24.13 -11.61
N LYS A 247 12.83 25.35 -12.19
CA LYS A 247 11.90 26.46 -11.97
C LYS A 247 11.46 27.10 -13.29
N LEU A 248 10.31 27.74 -13.28
CA LEU A 248 9.82 28.53 -14.41
C LEU A 248 10.49 29.90 -14.48
N LEU A 249 10.49 30.51 -15.64
CA LEU A 249 10.97 31.87 -15.92
C LEU A 249 9.84 32.71 -16.50
N PRO A 250 9.86 34.05 -16.30
CA PRO A 250 10.84 34.82 -15.49
C PRO A 250 10.77 34.42 -14.00
N GLU A 251 11.76 34.84 -13.22
CA GLU A 251 11.83 34.58 -11.78
C GLU A 251 10.52 34.96 -11.08
N GLY A 252 10.02 34.06 -10.22
CA GLY A 252 8.73 34.23 -9.53
C GLY A 252 7.51 33.70 -10.30
N THR A 253 7.68 33.18 -11.52
CA THR A 253 6.59 32.47 -12.22
C THR A 253 6.22 31.19 -11.48
N ALA A 254 4.95 31.10 -11.07
CA ALA A 254 4.42 29.91 -10.39
C ALA A 254 3.98 28.85 -11.40
N PHE A 255 4.05 27.57 -10.99
CA PHE A 255 3.42 26.48 -11.72
C PHE A 255 1.88 26.61 -11.66
N GLU A 256 1.22 26.39 -12.77
CA GLU A 256 -0.25 26.46 -12.84
C GLU A 256 -0.87 25.32 -12.01
N PRO A 257 -1.74 25.63 -11.04
CA PRO A 257 -2.41 24.59 -10.24
C PRO A 257 -3.25 23.66 -11.10
N GLY A 258 -3.10 22.35 -10.87
CA GLY A 258 -3.82 21.31 -11.59
C GLY A 258 -3.26 20.99 -12.97
N ALA A 259 -2.34 21.76 -13.50
CA ALA A 259 -1.66 21.42 -14.76
C ALA A 259 -0.60 20.34 -14.53
N LEU A 260 -0.46 19.46 -15.50
CA LEU A 260 0.52 18.38 -15.53
C LEU A 260 1.77 18.86 -16.23
N TYR A 261 2.85 19.02 -15.48
CA TYR A 261 4.18 19.35 -16.00
C TYR A 261 5.01 18.09 -16.10
N GLU A 262 5.70 17.90 -17.21
CA GLU A 262 6.54 16.74 -17.45
C GLU A 262 7.96 17.20 -17.85
N PHE A 263 8.94 16.78 -17.07
CA PHE A 263 10.33 17.16 -17.25
C PHE A 263 11.18 15.94 -17.56
N THR A 264 11.78 15.90 -18.75
CA THR A 264 12.71 14.84 -19.17
C THR A 264 14.12 15.37 -19.20
N TYR A 265 15.05 14.64 -18.60
CA TYR A 265 16.44 15.09 -18.44
C TYR A 265 17.41 13.91 -18.32
N PRO A 266 18.71 14.11 -18.62
CA PRO A 266 19.75 13.14 -18.30
C PRO A 266 20.00 13.15 -16.78
N ALA A 267 19.64 12.09 -16.11
CA ALA A 267 19.86 11.84 -14.70
C ALA A 267 21.12 11.00 -14.48
N GLN A 268 21.68 11.04 -13.27
CA GLN A 268 22.87 10.27 -12.93
C GLN A 268 22.72 9.49 -11.61
N SER A 269 23.59 8.47 -11.47
CA SER A 269 23.80 7.75 -10.20
C SER A 269 22.54 7.07 -9.66
N PRO A 270 21.90 6.16 -10.42
CA PRO A 270 20.73 5.43 -9.95
C PRO A 270 21.09 4.53 -8.77
N LYS A 271 20.26 4.56 -7.72
CA LYS A 271 20.35 3.59 -6.63
C LYS A 271 19.75 2.26 -7.07
N VAL A 272 20.31 1.16 -6.54
CA VAL A 272 19.78 -0.20 -6.74
C VAL A 272 18.58 -0.41 -5.81
N LEU A 273 17.44 0.22 -6.13
CA LEU A 273 16.28 0.27 -5.25
C LEU A 273 15.59 -1.09 -5.07
N GLY A 274 15.75 -2.01 -6.03
CA GLY A 274 15.25 -3.38 -5.94
C GLY A 274 15.80 -4.18 -4.75
N ILE A 275 16.94 -3.78 -4.18
CA ILE A 275 17.49 -4.35 -2.92
C ILE A 275 16.47 -4.23 -1.78
N GLY A 276 15.57 -3.24 -1.80
CA GLY A 276 14.52 -3.10 -0.80
C GLY A 276 13.65 -4.36 -0.62
N PHE A 277 13.41 -5.13 -1.69
CA PHE A 277 12.69 -6.41 -1.60
C PHE A 277 13.50 -7.46 -0.85
N ALA A 278 14.78 -7.61 -1.16
CA ALA A 278 15.67 -8.53 -0.44
C ALA A 278 15.85 -8.10 1.01
N ALA A 279 15.94 -6.79 1.29
CA ALA A 279 16.05 -6.27 2.65
C ALA A 279 14.85 -6.65 3.53
N VAL A 280 13.62 -6.53 3.02
CA VAL A 280 12.41 -7.00 3.75
C VAL A 280 12.46 -8.51 3.93
N ARG A 281 12.77 -9.29 2.88
CA ARG A 281 12.92 -10.74 2.94
C ARG A 281 13.87 -11.15 4.06
N ASP A 282 15.06 -10.58 4.07
CA ASP A 282 16.16 -10.99 4.94
C ASP A 282 15.94 -10.55 6.40
N VAL A 283 15.40 -9.32 6.61
CA VAL A 283 15.05 -8.86 7.96
C VAL A 283 13.94 -9.72 8.58
N VAL A 284 12.90 -10.03 7.82
CA VAL A 284 11.80 -10.89 8.30
C VAL A 284 12.33 -12.29 8.63
N SER A 285 13.16 -12.88 7.77
CA SER A 285 13.77 -14.17 8.01
C SER A 285 14.67 -14.14 9.25
N ALA A 286 15.50 -13.10 9.43
CA ALA A 286 16.35 -12.93 10.62
C ALA A 286 15.54 -12.80 11.91
N LEU A 287 14.45 -12.03 11.89
CA LEU A 287 13.55 -11.89 13.04
C LEU A 287 12.82 -13.21 13.36
N ARG A 288 12.41 -13.94 12.33
CA ARG A 288 11.75 -15.25 12.49
C ARG A 288 12.65 -16.27 13.20
N HIS A 289 13.93 -16.28 12.86
CA HIS A 289 14.91 -17.24 13.36
C HIS A 289 15.76 -16.70 14.51
N ASP A 290 15.45 -15.52 15.07
CA ASP A 290 16.17 -14.99 16.23
C ASP A 290 16.07 -15.99 17.42
N ALA A 291 17.17 -16.61 17.79
CA ALA A 291 17.23 -17.61 18.85
C ALA A 291 16.69 -17.09 20.20
N ARG A 292 16.71 -15.76 20.43
CA ARG A 292 16.19 -15.12 21.64
C ARG A 292 14.67 -15.01 21.66
N SER A 293 14.02 -15.08 20.50
CA SER A 293 12.56 -14.95 20.35
C SER A 293 12.06 -15.57 19.03
N PRO A 294 12.23 -16.89 18.84
CA PRO A 294 11.88 -17.51 17.56
C PRO A 294 10.37 -17.41 17.31
N ALA A 295 10.00 -17.05 16.07
CA ALA A 295 8.62 -16.96 15.67
C ALA A 295 8.21 -18.16 14.81
N ARG A 296 7.07 -18.77 15.16
CA ARG A 296 6.48 -19.87 14.39
C ARG A 296 5.71 -19.37 13.18
N THR A 297 5.14 -18.17 13.27
CA THR A 297 4.23 -17.59 12.29
C THR A 297 4.60 -16.16 12.02
N VAL A 298 4.60 -15.76 10.74
CA VAL A 298 4.79 -14.38 10.31
C VAL A 298 3.65 -13.99 9.39
N ILE A 299 2.91 -12.95 9.79
CA ILE A 299 1.87 -12.33 8.96
C ILE A 299 2.35 -10.95 8.52
N GLY A 300 2.39 -10.74 7.22
CA GLY A 300 2.71 -9.45 6.61
C GLY A 300 1.48 -8.60 6.35
N LEU A 301 1.62 -7.30 6.52
CA LEU A 301 0.64 -6.29 6.15
C LEU A 301 1.28 -5.30 5.19
N GLY A 302 0.62 -5.02 4.07
CA GLY A 302 0.94 -3.90 3.19
C GLY A 302 -0.27 -3.00 3.05
N ILE A 303 -0.10 -1.69 3.18
CA ILE A 303 -1.15 -0.69 3.02
C ILE A 303 -0.78 0.27 1.91
N SER A 304 -1.65 0.45 0.91
CA SER A 304 -1.44 1.37 -0.22
C SER A 304 -0.16 1.01 -0.98
N GLN A 305 0.84 1.86 -0.99
CA GLN A 305 2.09 1.58 -1.71
C GLN A 305 2.82 0.34 -1.19
N SER A 306 2.77 0.05 0.11
CA SER A 306 3.35 -1.18 0.63
C SER A 306 2.54 -2.44 0.28
N ALA A 307 1.24 -2.34 0.01
CA ALA A 307 0.47 -3.44 -0.60
C ALA A 307 0.92 -3.70 -2.05
N ARG A 308 1.23 -2.64 -2.80
CA ARG A 308 1.81 -2.73 -4.15
C ARG A 308 3.23 -3.33 -4.11
N PHE A 309 4.02 -2.94 -3.11
CA PHE A 309 5.32 -3.56 -2.83
C PHE A 309 5.16 -5.07 -2.55
N ALA A 310 4.22 -5.45 -1.69
CA ALA A 310 3.98 -6.85 -1.34
C ALA A 310 3.57 -7.69 -2.58
N ARG A 311 2.75 -7.15 -3.49
CA ARG A 311 2.41 -7.82 -4.75
C ARG A 311 3.64 -8.07 -5.62
N GLN A 312 4.50 -7.06 -5.79
CA GLN A 312 5.73 -7.21 -6.57
C GLN A 312 6.75 -8.12 -5.87
N PHE A 313 6.82 -8.07 -4.54
CA PHE A 313 7.61 -8.99 -3.73
C PHE A 313 7.27 -10.46 -4.00
N LEU A 314 5.97 -10.78 -4.07
CA LEU A 314 5.50 -12.12 -4.44
C LEU A 314 5.86 -12.48 -5.89
N GLU A 315 5.59 -11.57 -6.83
CA GLU A 315 5.92 -11.76 -8.25
C GLU A 315 7.41 -12.05 -8.48
N MET A 316 8.28 -11.37 -7.74
CA MET A 316 9.73 -11.57 -7.81
C MET A 316 10.20 -12.86 -7.09
N GLY A 317 9.31 -13.59 -6.41
CA GLY A 317 9.64 -14.80 -5.66
C GLY A 317 10.34 -14.55 -4.34
N MET A 318 10.28 -13.31 -3.81
CA MET A 318 10.97 -12.91 -2.58
C MET A 318 10.34 -13.50 -1.30
N ASN A 319 9.19 -14.18 -1.38
CA ASN A 319 8.63 -14.90 -0.22
C ASN A 319 9.35 -16.20 0.12
N ARG A 320 10.53 -16.38 -0.46
CA ARG A 320 11.48 -17.44 -0.17
C ARG A 320 12.83 -16.82 0.13
N ASP A 321 13.40 -17.11 1.30
CA ASP A 321 14.74 -16.64 1.64
C ASP A 321 15.83 -17.41 0.89
N GLU A 322 17.08 -17.00 1.00
CA GLU A 322 18.23 -17.67 0.35
C GLU A 322 18.41 -19.11 0.85
N GLY A 323 17.96 -19.43 2.07
CA GLY A 323 17.94 -20.77 2.64
C GLY A 323 16.78 -21.64 2.16
N GLY A 324 15.84 -21.08 1.38
CA GLY A 324 14.68 -21.77 0.86
C GLY A 324 13.47 -21.77 1.80
N ALA A 325 13.54 -21.11 2.97
CA ALA A 325 12.43 -21.02 3.92
C ALA A 325 11.43 -19.93 3.50
N ARG A 326 10.16 -20.13 3.86
CA ARG A 326 9.10 -19.15 3.61
C ARG A 326 9.26 -17.94 4.52
N VAL A 327 9.12 -16.73 3.96
CA VAL A 327 9.24 -15.45 4.69
C VAL A 327 7.93 -15.11 5.41
N PHE A 328 6.83 -14.96 4.67
CA PHE A 328 5.50 -14.73 5.21
C PHE A 328 4.63 -15.97 5.07
N ASP A 329 3.94 -16.38 6.13
CA ASP A 329 2.95 -17.46 6.10
C ASP A 329 1.58 -16.93 5.68
N GLY A 330 1.26 -15.70 6.07
CA GLY A 330 0.09 -14.95 5.65
C GLY A 330 0.44 -13.55 5.19
N LEU A 331 -0.31 -13.00 4.24
CA LEU A 331 -0.09 -11.65 3.73
C LEU A 331 -1.43 -10.96 3.47
N LEU A 332 -1.66 -9.81 4.11
CA LEU A 332 -2.80 -8.94 3.86
C LEU A 332 -2.32 -7.73 3.05
N MET A 333 -2.84 -7.59 1.83
CA MET A 333 -2.57 -6.47 0.94
C MET A 333 -3.79 -5.56 0.89
N HIS A 334 -3.72 -4.40 1.56
CA HIS A 334 -4.82 -3.45 1.66
C HIS A 334 -4.62 -2.25 0.74
N ILE A 335 -5.65 -1.92 -0.06
CA ILE A 335 -5.71 -0.76 -0.97
C ILE A 335 -4.54 -0.62 -1.94
N GLY A 336 -4.06 -1.75 -2.46
CA GLY A 336 -3.04 -1.78 -3.50
C GLY A 336 -3.59 -1.58 -4.92
N GLY A 337 -4.88 -1.83 -5.12
CA GLY A 337 -5.47 -1.90 -6.45
C GLY A 337 -4.74 -2.92 -7.31
N ALA A 338 -4.58 -2.66 -8.61
CA ALA A 338 -3.78 -3.46 -9.54
C ALA A 338 -2.29 -3.09 -9.52
N GLY A 339 -1.89 -2.13 -8.68
CA GLY A 339 -0.58 -1.50 -8.73
C GLY A 339 0.57 -2.34 -8.19
N LYS A 340 1.78 -1.92 -8.57
CA LYS A 340 3.09 -2.35 -8.07
C LYS A 340 3.92 -1.12 -7.71
N VAL A 341 5.15 -1.30 -7.23
CA VAL A 341 6.05 -0.18 -6.94
C VAL A 341 7.14 -0.09 -8.00
N PHE A 342 7.40 1.11 -8.47
CA PHE A 342 8.40 1.33 -9.50
C PHE A 342 9.78 1.55 -8.87
N VAL A 343 10.40 0.47 -8.42
CA VAL A 343 11.72 0.50 -7.75
C VAL A 343 12.73 -0.46 -8.36
N ASN A 344 12.29 -1.49 -9.08
CA ASN A 344 13.19 -2.50 -9.63
C ASN A 344 13.63 -2.18 -11.06
N GLU A 345 14.06 -0.95 -11.27
CA GLU A 345 14.57 -0.44 -12.54
C GLU A 345 15.54 0.72 -12.28
N ALA A 346 16.49 0.94 -13.22
CA ALA A 346 17.35 2.12 -13.18
C ALA A 346 16.51 3.42 -13.21
N PHE A 347 16.81 4.33 -12.31
CA PHE A 347 16.05 5.57 -12.11
C PHE A 347 14.59 5.34 -11.66
N GLY A 348 14.30 4.23 -11.00
CA GLY A 348 13.00 3.96 -10.38
C GLY A 348 12.58 5.04 -9.38
N GLN A 349 11.27 5.30 -9.27
CA GLN A 349 10.74 6.44 -8.51
C GLN A 349 9.53 6.03 -7.63
N PRO A 350 9.77 5.45 -6.46
CA PRO A 350 8.69 4.93 -5.61
C PRO A 350 7.75 6.02 -5.07
N GLY A 351 8.17 7.27 -5.08
CA GLY A 351 7.42 8.39 -4.51
C GLY A 351 6.48 9.13 -5.46
N ARG A 352 6.37 8.70 -6.71
CA ARG A 352 5.73 9.47 -7.77
C ARG A 352 4.21 9.62 -7.63
N THR A 353 3.53 8.65 -7.03
CA THR A 353 2.07 8.69 -6.80
C THR A 353 1.57 9.75 -5.83
N ARG A 354 2.41 10.63 -5.35
CA ARG A 354 2.00 11.69 -4.41
C ARG A 354 1.08 12.72 -5.03
N THR A 355 1.20 12.94 -6.33
CA THR A 355 0.39 13.89 -7.06
C THR A 355 -0.59 13.10 -7.92
N GLN A 356 -1.74 12.76 -7.35
CA GLN A 356 -2.83 12.17 -8.12
C GLN A 356 -3.45 13.28 -8.95
N HIS A 357 -3.30 13.16 -10.26
CA HIS A 357 -4.12 13.82 -11.23
C HIS A 357 -5.11 12.76 -11.75
N GLU A 358 -5.50 12.70 -12.97
CA GLU A 358 -6.27 11.55 -13.45
C GLU A 358 -5.38 10.33 -13.72
N ASP A 359 -5.26 9.87 -14.91
CA ASP A 359 -4.37 8.77 -15.27
C ASP A 359 -2.92 9.22 -15.37
N HIS A 360 -1.99 8.35 -14.99
CA HIS A 360 -0.57 8.61 -15.06
C HIS A 360 0.07 7.82 -16.17
N ASP A 361 1.02 8.42 -16.87
CA ASP A 361 1.90 7.71 -17.79
C ASP A 361 3.00 6.92 -17.13
N TYR A 362 3.02 6.95 -15.84
CA TYR A 362 4.07 6.36 -15.06
C TYR A 362 3.76 4.88 -14.78
N PRO A 363 4.72 3.97 -14.91
CA PRO A 363 4.46 2.54 -14.74
C PRO A 363 4.25 2.17 -13.27
N GLU A 364 3.03 2.38 -12.78
CA GLU A 364 2.59 1.94 -11.45
C GLU A 364 1.83 0.63 -11.47
N ALA A 365 1.30 0.24 -12.63
CA ALA A 365 0.57 -1.00 -12.79
C ALA A 365 0.97 -1.64 -14.12
N TRP A 366 1.38 -2.89 -14.06
CA TRP A 366 1.70 -3.72 -15.21
C TRP A 366 1.30 -5.16 -14.95
N PHE A 367 1.06 -5.90 -16.04
CA PHE A 367 0.75 -7.33 -15.94
C PHE A 367 1.91 -8.14 -15.31
N PRO A 368 1.61 -9.20 -14.48
CA PRO A 368 0.30 -9.68 -14.03
C PRO A 368 -0.30 -8.86 -12.86
N PHE A 369 -1.62 -8.65 -12.88
CA PHE A 369 -2.34 -7.96 -11.82
C PHE A 369 -2.87 -8.92 -10.75
N ALA A 370 -3.43 -10.04 -11.20
CA ALA A 370 -4.09 -11.02 -10.37
C ALA A 370 -3.13 -12.08 -9.82
N THR A 371 -3.46 -12.62 -8.65
CA THR A 371 -2.83 -13.83 -8.11
C THR A 371 -3.12 -15.08 -8.97
N ALA A 372 -4.30 -15.11 -9.59
CA ALA A 372 -4.67 -16.13 -10.57
C ALA A 372 -3.95 -15.92 -11.90
N THR A 373 -3.69 -17.01 -12.60
CA THR A 373 -3.10 -16.98 -13.95
C THR A 373 -4.08 -16.39 -14.97
N ALA A 374 -3.63 -15.40 -15.73
CA ALA A 374 -4.37 -14.79 -16.83
C ALA A 374 -3.46 -14.62 -18.05
N THR A 375 -4.03 -14.22 -19.19
CA THR A 375 -3.27 -13.93 -20.41
C THR A 375 -3.26 -12.42 -20.65
N ASP A 376 -2.08 -11.86 -20.80
CA ASP A 376 -1.92 -10.45 -21.15
C ASP A 376 -2.34 -10.20 -22.61
N PRO A 377 -3.28 -9.28 -22.86
CA PRO A 377 -3.72 -8.97 -24.22
C PRO A 377 -2.63 -8.29 -25.08
N LEU A 378 -1.59 -7.70 -24.46
CA LEU A 378 -0.49 -7.07 -25.20
C LEU A 378 0.60 -8.04 -25.60
N SER A 379 1.13 -8.79 -24.64
CA SER A 379 2.29 -9.67 -24.86
C SER A 379 1.89 -11.12 -25.19
N GLY A 380 0.64 -11.51 -24.94
CA GLY A 380 0.20 -12.90 -25.00
C GLY A 380 0.74 -13.78 -23.86
N GLN A 381 1.53 -13.24 -22.95
CA GLN A 381 2.11 -13.97 -21.84
C GLN A 381 1.02 -14.47 -20.89
N ARG A 382 1.15 -15.73 -20.45
CA ARG A 382 0.19 -16.35 -19.51
C ARG A 382 0.84 -16.61 -18.17
N VAL A 383 0.57 -15.76 -17.18
CA VAL A 383 1.15 -15.81 -15.83
C VAL A 383 0.21 -15.17 -14.79
N GLY A 384 0.47 -15.41 -13.51
CA GLY A 384 -0.14 -14.73 -12.36
C GLY A 384 0.96 -14.26 -11.41
N VAL A 385 0.59 -13.53 -10.36
CA VAL A 385 1.53 -13.04 -9.34
C VAL A 385 2.14 -14.18 -8.53
N LEU A 386 1.39 -15.27 -8.31
CA LEU A 386 1.85 -16.42 -7.53
C LEU A 386 2.83 -17.29 -8.30
N ARG A 387 3.78 -17.86 -7.57
CA ARG A 387 4.85 -18.69 -8.12
C ARG A 387 4.43 -20.15 -8.31
N GLY A 388 3.55 -20.67 -7.46
CA GLY A 388 3.13 -22.08 -7.48
C GLY A 388 4.22 -23.07 -7.08
N ASP A 389 5.29 -22.60 -6.42
CA ASP A 389 6.48 -23.39 -6.04
C ASP A 389 6.51 -23.77 -4.54
N GLY A 390 5.40 -23.55 -3.83
CA GLY A 390 5.27 -23.83 -2.39
C GLY A 390 5.70 -22.66 -1.49
N SER A 391 6.25 -21.58 -2.05
CA SER A 391 6.60 -20.37 -1.27
C SER A 391 5.43 -19.40 -1.09
N ASP A 392 4.36 -19.55 -1.87
CA ASP A 392 3.21 -18.64 -1.81
C ASP A 392 2.53 -18.67 -0.44
N PRO A 393 2.24 -17.50 0.16
CA PRO A 393 1.56 -17.42 1.45
C PRO A 393 0.04 -17.61 1.31
N LEU A 394 -0.67 -17.62 2.45
CA LEU A 394 -2.11 -17.37 2.48
C LEU A 394 -2.36 -15.86 2.29
N ILE A 395 -3.24 -15.47 1.37
CA ILE A 395 -3.35 -14.08 0.93
C ILE A 395 -4.76 -13.54 1.12
N PHE A 396 -4.84 -12.33 1.68
CA PHE A 396 -6.01 -11.46 1.60
C PHE A 396 -5.71 -10.24 0.73
N GLU A 397 -6.44 -10.12 -0.39
CA GLU A 397 -6.52 -8.92 -1.23
C GLU A 397 -7.69 -8.08 -0.74
N VAL A 398 -7.43 -6.92 -0.15
CA VAL A 398 -8.48 -6.07 0.45
C VAL A 398 -8.43 -4.69 -0.18
N ASN A 399 -9.47 -4.31 -0.89
CA ASN A 399 -9.56 -2.99 -1.51
C ASN A 399 -10.75 -2.20 -0.96
N THR A 400 -10.73 -0.90 -1.16
CA THR A 400 -11.87 0.00 -0.92
C THR A 400 -12.50 0.41 -2.25
N SER A 401 -13.59 1.16 -2.17
CA SER A 401 -14.28 1.68 -3.36
C SER A 401 -13.37 2.56 -4.22
N SER A 402 -12.46 3.34 -3.61
CA SER A 402 -11.54 4.21 -4.36
C SER A 402 -10.64 3.43 -5.31
N GLU A 403 -10.16 2.23 -4.92
CA GLU A 403 -9.27 1.45 -5.77
C GLU A 403 -9.95 0.94 -7.03
N TYR A 404 -11.28 0.69 -6.98
CA TYR A 404 -12.05 0.33 -8.18
C TYR A 404 -12.16 1.50 -9.17
N TRP A 405 -12.25 2.73 -8.67
CA TRP A 405 -12.35 3.93 -9.49
C TRP A 405 -11.00 4.45 -9.98
N GLN A 406 -9.97 4.34 -9.17
CA GLN A 406 -8.72 5.05 -9.40
C GLN A 406 -7.47 4.16 -9.59
N LYS A 407 -7.55 2.86 -9.24
CA LYS A 407 -6.37 1.98 -9.21
C LYS A 407 -6.63 0.61 -9.86
N GLY A 408 -7.64 0.51 -10.71
CA GLY A 408 -7.94 -0.69 -11.47
C GLY A 408 -8.16 -1.95 -10.62
N ALA A 409 -8.70 -1.84 -9.39
CA ALA A 409 -8.79 -2.96 -8.45
C ALA A 409 -9.58 -4.17 -8.98
N SER A 410 -10.48 -3.99 -9.95
CA SER A 410 -11.17 -5.12 -10.59
C SER A 410 -10.21 -6.10 -11.26
N LEU A 411 -9.07 -5.61 -11.78
CA LEU A 411 -8.07 -6.42 -12.49
C LEU A 411 -7.39 -7.47 -11.59
N VAL A 412 -7.47 -7.34 -10.26
CA VAL A 412 -6.92 -8.36 -9.35
C VAL A 412 -7.78 -9.62 -9.28
N HIS A 413 -9.01 -9.58 -9.82
CA HIS A 413 -9.94 -10.71 -9.83
C HIS A 413 -10.75 -10.87 -11.14
N THR A 414 -10.43 -10.07 -12.18
CA THR A 414 -10.91 -10.27 -13.55
C THR A 414 -9.76 -10.58 -14.49
N ASP A 415 -10.08 -11.11 -15.66
CA ASP A 415 -9.08 -11.15 -16.72
C ASP A 415 -8.68 -9.73 -17.12
N PRO A 416 -7.48 -9.53 -17.70
CA PRO A 416 -6.97 -8.19 -18.00
C PRO A 416 -7.86 -7.37 -18.94
N ALA A 417 -8.61 -8.02 -19.85
CA ALA A 417 -9.56 -7.35 -20.73
C ALA A 417 -10.87 -6.97 -20.01
N GLY A 418 -11.06 -7.40 -18.75
CA GLY A 418 -12.25 -7.13 -17.95
C GLY A 418 -13.50 -7.84 -18.44
N GLY A 419 -13.36 -8.92 -19.23
CA GLY A 419 -14.50 -9.65 -19.82
C GLY A 419 -14.99 -10.84 -18.96
N ARG A 420 -14.21 -11.27 -17.99
CA ARG A 420 -14.47 -12.52 -17.24
C ARG A 420 -13.92 -12.43 -15.80
N ASP A 421 -14.70 -12.93 -14.83
CA ASP A 421 -14.21 -13.16 -13.47
C ASP A 421 -13.16 -14.28 -13.47
N LEU A 422 -12.09 -14.12 -12.71
CA LEU A 422 -11.07 -15.15 -12.49
C LEU A 422 -11.42 -15.98 -11.25
N ALA A 423 -11.20 -17.30 -11.35
CA ALA A 423 -11.22 -18.16 -10.18
C ALA A 423 -9.99 -17.87 -9.31
N LEU A 424 -10.22 -17.41 -8.09
CA LEU A 424 -9.13 -17.17 -7.13
C LEU A 424 -8.46 -18.48 -6.70
N PRO A 425 -7.12 -18.51 -6.57
CA PRO A 425 -6.41 -19.65 -6.00
C PRO A 425 -6.91 -20.04 -4.60
N ALA A 426 -6.78 -21.30 -4.22
CA ALA A 426 -7.29 -21.83 -2.94
C ALA A 426 -6.72 -21.08 -1.71
N ASN A 427 -5.47 -20.61 -1.82
CA ASN A 427 -4.76 -19.84 -0.80
C ASN A 427 -5.05 -18.32 -0.85
N VAL A 428 -6.03 -17.87 -1.62
CA VAL A 428 -6.37 -16.45 -1.78
C VAL A 428 -7.82 -16.17 -1.42
N ARG A 429 -8.07 -15.05 -0.73
CA ARG A 429 -9.39 -14.44 -0.57
C ARG A 429 -9.31 -12.97 -0.96
N ALA A 430 -10.37 -12.47 -1.57
CA ALA A 430 -10.47 -11.08 -1.98
C ALA A 430 -11.70 -10.41 -1.35
N TYR A 431 -11.53 -9.18 -0.90
CA TYR A 431 -12.59 -8.41 -0.24
C TYR A 431 -12.60 -6.97 -0.75
N LEU A 432 -13.80 -6.44 -0.95
CA LEU A 432 -14.08 -5.01 -1.03
C LEU A 432 -14.69 -4.58 0.31
N ILE A 433 -14.11 -3.60 1.00
CA ILE A 433 -14.80 -2.90 2.07
C ILE A 433 -15.59 -1.78 1.41
N ALA A 434 -16.87 -2.03 1.20
CA ALA A 434 -17.73 -1.22 0.36
C ALA A 434 -18.00 0.17 0.96
N GLY A 435 -18.19 1.17 0.09
CA GLY A 435 -18.51 2.54 0.50
C GLY A 435 -17.40 3.24 1.27
N THR A 436 -16.14 2.84 1.11
CA THR A 436 -15.00 3.45 1.79
C THR A 436 -14.06 4.13 0.81
N GLN A 437 -13.34 5.15 1.27
CA GLN A 437 -12.31 5.85 0.51
C GLN A 437 -10.91 5.28 0.78
N HIS A 438 -9.91 5.70 -0.01
CA HIS A 438 -8.54 5.22 0.13
C HIS A 438 -7.94 5.54 1.51
N ALA A 439 -7.94 6.80 1.92
CA ALA A 439 -7.43 7.21 3.22
C ALA A 439 -8.58 7.31 4.22
N HIS A 440 -8.49 6.57 5.33
CA HIS A 440 -9.58 6.46 6.29
C HIS A 440 -9.25 6.98 7.68
N VAL A 441 -8.24 7.77 7.82
CA VAL A 441 -7.93 8.32 9.13
C VAL A 441 -9.00 9.31 9.52
N ALA A 442 -9.63 9.08 10.67
CA ALA A 442 -10.80 9.86 11.13
C ALA A 442 -10.55 11.37 11.16
N SER A 443 -9.32 11.81 11.39
CA SER A 443 -8.92 13.22 11.35
C SER A 443 -8.87 13.80 9.93
N LEU A 444 -8.54 13.00 8.92
CA LEU A 444 -8.47 13.42 7.51
C LEU A 444 -9.83 13.42 6.82
N ALA A 445 -10.78 12.65 7.33
CA ALA A 445 -12.11 12.51 6.72
C ALA A 445 -13.08 13.66 7.05
N LYS A 446 -12.72 14.59 7.95
CA LYS A 446 -13.60 15.71 8.32
C LYS A 446 -13.58 16.82 7.28
N GLY A 447 -14.78 17.34 6.96
CA GLY A 447 -15.00 18.48 6.07
C GLY A 447 -14.69 18.17 4.59
N LYS A 448 -14.81 19.17 3.77
CA LYS A 448 -14.63 19.06 2.31
C LYS A 448 -13.16 18.98 1.88
N GLY A 449 -12.24 19.55 2.63
CA GLY A 449 -10.86 19.69 2.19
C GLY A 449 -10.78 20.44 0.84
N LEU A 450 -10.14 19.83 -0.17
CA LEU A 450 -10.08 20.36 -1.54
C LEU A 450 -11.27 19.91 -2.40
N CYS A 451 -12.14 19.06 -1.86
CA CYS A 451 -13.18 18.39 -2.63
C CYS A 451 -14.49 19.19 -2.72
N LEU A 452 -15.33 18.82 -3.68
CA LEU A 452 -16.60 19.46 -4.00
C LEU A 452 -17.64 19.32 -2.87
N VAL A 453 -17.77 18.09 -2.35
CA VAL A 453 -18.69 17.75 -1.25
C VAL A 453 -17.92 17.22 -0.06
N GLU A 454 -18.61 16.97 1.06
CA GLU A 454 -18.02 16.41 2.27
C GLU A 454 -17.27 15.10 1.95
N ARG A 455 -16.10 14.92 2.56
CA ARG A 455 -15.33 13.68 2.42
C ARG A 455 -16.02 12.55 3.15
N ASN A 456 -15.82 11.36 2.64
CA ASN A 456 -16.43 10.13 3.15
C ASN A 456 -15.91 9.80 4.58
N PRO A 457 -16.78 9.78 5.62
CA PRO A 457 -16.38 9.50 7.00
C PRO A 457 -16.34 8.01 7.33
N HIS A 458 -16.65 7.11 6.38
CA HIS A 458 -16.73 5.68 6.61
C HIS A 458 -15.35 5.08 6.84
N ILE A 459 -15.13 4.45 8.00
CA ILE A 459 -13.84 3.92 8.47
C ILE A 459 -13.82 2.40 8.37
N PRO A 460 -12.88 1.77 7.64
CA PRO A 460 -12.81 0.32 7.46
C PRO A 460 -12.10 -0.45 8.58
N SER A 461 -11.48 0.20 9.58
CA SER A 461 -10.59 -0.42 10.56
C SER A 461 -11.18 -1.63 11.28
N ALA A 462 -12.46 -1.57 11.68
CA ALA A 462 -13.11 -2.70 12.36
C ALA A 462 -13.21 -3.95 11.44
N GLY A 463 -13.53 -3.74 10.16
CA GLY A 463 -13.52 -4.82 9.17
C GLY A 463 -12.10 -5.36 8.94
N LEU A 464 -11.09 -4.49 8.91
CA LEU A 464 -9.70 -4.91 8.77
C LEU A 464 -9.22 -5.74 9.96
N ARG A 465 -9.57 -5.36 11.20
CA ARG A 465 -9.29 -6.18 12.41
C ARG A 465 -9.87 -7.59 12.30
N ALA A 466 -11.11 -7.69 11.89
CA ALA A 466 -11.75 -8.99 11.69
C ALA A 466 -11.05 -9.83 10.60
N LEU A 467 -10.62 -9.19 9.51
CA LEU A 467 -9.86 -9.87 8.45
C LEU A 467 -8.46 -10.30 8.94
N VAL A 468 -7.75 -9.48 9.72
CA VAL A 468 -6.47 -9.88 10.33
C VAL A 468 -6.66 -11.09 11.26
N ALA A 469 -7.67 -11.09 12.12
CA ALA A 469 -7.98 -12.22 12.98
C ALA A 469 -8.39 -13.48 12.19
N ALA A 470 -9.10 -13.31 11.06
CA ALA A 470 -9.45 -14.40 10.18
C ALA A 470 -8.23 -14.99 9.44
N LEU A 471 -7.28 -14.13 9.01
CA LEU A 471 -6.03 -14.57 8.39
C LEU A 471 -5.14 -15.29 9.40
N ASP A 472 -5.03 -14.79 10.64
CA ASP A 472 -4.30 -15.47 11.69
C ASP A 472 -4.88 -16.86 11.99
N GLY A 473 -6.20 -16.98 12.13
CA GLY A 473 -6.85 -18.28 12.31
C GLY A 473 -6.64 -19.22 11.13
N TRP A 474 -6.54 -18.69 9.92
CA TRP A 474 -6.24 -19.50 8.74
C TRP A 474 -4.79 -20.00 8.73
N VAL A 475 -3.83 -19.11 9.02
CA VAL A 475 -2.40 -19.45 9.07
C VAL A 475 -2.07 -20.36 10.23
N SER A 476 -2.55 -20.04 11.45
CA SER A 476 -2.14 -20.71 12.69
C SER A 476 -2.90 -22.00 12.99
N GLU A 477 -4.16 -22.09 12.56
CA GLU A 477 -5.10 -23.17 12.93
C GLU A 477 -5.65 -23.91 11.71
N GLY A 478 -5.39 -23.45 10.48
CA GLY A 478 -6.02 -23.98 9.27
C GLY A 478 -7.51 -23.67 9.16
N ARG A 479 -8.04 -22.80 9.99
CA ARG A 479 -9.46 -22.44 10.03
C ARG A 479 -9.83 -21.61 8.82
N ALA A 480 -10.66 -22.18 7.94
CA ALA A 480 -11.06 -21.51 6.70
C ALA A 480 -11.64 -20.11 6.98
N PRO A 481 -11.15 -19.06 6.30
CA PRO A 481 -11.64 -17.70 6.49
C PRO A 481 -13.03 -17.50 5.86
N PRO A 482 -13.71 -16.38 6.10
CA PRO A 482 -14.90 -15.99 5.36
C PRO A 482 -14.68 -16.09 3.85
N ARG A 483 -15.74 -16.41 3.11
CA ARG A 483 -15.68 -16.41 1.64
C ARG A 483 -15.36 -15.01 1.12
N SER A 484 -14.69 -14.94 -0.02
CA SER A 484 -14.46 -13.66 -0.73
C SER A 484 -15.75 -12.87 -0.92
N ARG A 485 -15.67 -11.55 -0.69
CA ARG A 485 -16.78 -10.61 -0.89
C ARG A 485 -16.30 -9.46 -1.77
N ILE A 486 -16.46 -9.63 -3.06
CA ILE A 486 -16.08 -8.68 -4.12
C ILE A 486 -17.21 -8.51 -5.11
N PRO A 487 -17.27 -7.42 -5.87
CA PRO A 487 -18.15 -7.30 -7.02
C PRO A 487 -17.69 -8.26 -8.12
N THR A 488 -18.66 -8.83 -8.87
CA THR A 488 -18.37 -9.79 -9.94
C THR A 488 -19.20 -9.50 -11.18
N LEU A 489 -18.69 -9.87 -12.35
CA LEU A 489 -19.42 -9.78 -13.62
C LEU A 489 -20.59 -10.78 -13.63
N ALA A 490 -20.35 -12.00 -13.19
CA ALA A 490 -21.37 -13.04 -13.11
C ALA A 490 -22.54 -12.63 -12.21
N GLY A 491 -22.27 -11.93 -11.09
CA GLY A 491 -23.27 -11.39 -10.17
C GLY A 491 -23.89 -10.06 -10.63
N ARG A 492 -23.45 -9.50 -11.75
CA ARG A 492 -23.84 -8.17 -12.25
C ARG A 492 -23.62 -7.05 -11.23
N THR A 493 -22.64 -7.24 -10.34
CA THR A 493 -22.25 -6.28 -9.31
C THR A 493 -20.94 -5.55 -9.68
N LEU A 494 -20.30 -5.94 -10.77
CA LEU A 494 -19.15 -5.29 -11.39
C LEU A 494 -19.57 -4.81 -12.79
N VAL A 495 -19.41 -3.52 -13.08
CA VAL A 495 -19.91 -2.87 -14.31
C VAL A 495 -18.89 -1.90 -14.90
N GLU A 496 -19.07 -1.55 -16.18
CA GLU A 496 -18.38 -0.40 -16.78
C GLU A 496 -18.80 0.89 -16.06
N ALA A 497 -17.88 1.83 -15.85
CA ALA A 497 -18.20 3.12 -15.22
C ALA A 497 -19.32 3.86 -15.96
N ALA A 498 -19.31 3.86 -17.30
CA ALA A 498 -20.34 4.47 -18.12
C ALA A 498 -21.72 3.77 -18.05
N ALA A 499 -21.76 2.52 -17.58
CA ALA A 499 -22.99 1.74 -17.40
C ALA A 499 -23.52 1.78 -15.96
N LEU A 500 -22.85 2.51 -15.06
CA LEU A 500 -23.26 2.63 -13.68
C LEU A 500 -24.60 3.36 -13.56
N LYS A 501 -25.58 2.73 -12.94
CA LYS A 501 -26.89 3.32 -12.65
C LYS A 501 -26.86 4.10 -11.33
N PHE A 502 -26.12 5.21 -11.33
CA PHE A 502 -26.04 6.07 -10.15
C PHE A 502 -27.30 6.95 -10.04
N PRO A 503 -27.96 7.04 -8.88
CA PRO A 503 -29.16 7.86 -8.71
C PRO A 503 -28.84 9.36 -8.83
N ALA A 504 -29.87 10.19 -9.02
CA ALA A 504 -29.75 11.65 -9.03
C ALA A 504 -29.51 12.16 -7.59
N VAL A 505 -28.28 12.02 -7.09
CA VAL A 505 -27.90 12.50 -5.76
C VAL A 505 -27.68 14.01 -5.80
N PRO A 506 -28.34 14.80 -4.93
CA PRO A 506 -28.17 16.26 -4.93
C PRO A 506 -26.70 16.69 -4.73
N GLY A 507 -26.18 17.47 -5.66
CA GLY A 507 -24.82 18.01 -5.61
C GLY A 507 -23.69 17.04 -5.95
N LEU A 508 -24.01 15.81 -6.40
CA LEU A 508 -23.00 14.82 -6.76
C LEU A 508 -23.42 14.05 -8.02
N ALA A 509 -22.67 14.21 -9.11
CA ALA A 509 -22.84 13.45 -10.34
C ALA A 509 -21.87 12.24 -10.34
N ALA A 510 -22.27 11.14 -11.01
CA ALA A 510 -21.35 10.02 -11.21
C ALA A 510 -20.20 10.42 -12.16
N PRO A 511 -18.98 9.88 -11.96
CA PRO A 511 -17.91 10.04 -12.93
C PRO A 511 -18.26 9.35 -14.24
N ALA A 512 -17.91 9.96 -15.37
CA ALA A 512 -18.14 9.38 -16.68
C ALA A 512 -17.25 8.15 -16.95
N ARG A 513 -16.07 8.09 -16.31
CA ARG A 513 -15.09 7.01 -16.46
C ARG A 513 -14.34 6.78 -15.15
N ALA A 514 -13.81 5.59 -14.97
CA ALA A 514 -12.77 5.30 -13.99
C ALA A 514 -11.39 5.63 -14.58
N ASN A 515 -10.37 5.78 -13.74
CA ASN A 515 -9.00 5.88 -14.22
C ASN A 515 -8.61 4.61 -14.97
N GLU A 516 -7.92 4.80 -16.07
CA GLU A 516 -7.39 3.74 -16.90
C GLU A 516 -6.04 3.22 -16.36
N VAL A 517 -5.59 2.11 -16.90
CA VAL A 517 -4.26 1.55 -16.60
C VAL A 517 -3.44 1.61 -17.89
N PRO A 518 -2.77 2.74 -18.16
CA PRO A 518 -1.98 2.91 -19.36
C PRO A 518 -0.68 2.10 -19.28
N VAL A 519 -0.21 1.66 -20.44
CA VAL A 519 1.06 0.96 -20.59
C VAL A 519 1.95 1.80 -21.52
N PRO A 520 2.77 2.71 -20.98
CA PRO A 520 3.66 3.49 -21.81
C PRO A 520 4.72 2.60 -22.49
N ALA A 521 4.90 2.77 -23.79
CA ALA A 521 5.91 2.02 -24.54
C ALA A 521 7.34 2.33 -24.03
N ASP A 522 7.60 3.58 -23.67
CA ASP A 522 8.77 4.02 -22.89
C ASP A 522 8.34 5.13 -21.94
N TRP A 523 8.34 4.87 -20.65
CA TRP A 523 7.95 5.85 -19.63
C TRP A 523 8.85 7.10 -19.58
N ARG A 524 10.06 7.02 -20.17
CA ARG A 524 11.04 8.12 -20.24
C ARG A 524 10.73 9.11 -21.37
N VAL A 525 9.79 8.77 -22.25
CA VAL A 525 9.42 9.57 -23.41
C VAL A 525 7.98 10.06 -23.25
N VAL A 526 7.80 11.38 -23.15
CA VAL A 526 6.50 12.01 -22.90
C VAL A 526 5.47 11.63 -23.98
N SER A 527 5.87 11.67 -25.25
CA SER A 527 4.98 11.40 -26.39
C SER A 527 4.96 9.93 -26.82
N ALA A 528 5.45 8.99 -26.00
CA ALA A 528 5.40 7.58 -26.34
C ALA A 528 3.94 7.07 -26.40
N PRO A 529 3.61 6.15 -27.32
CA PRO A 529 2.28 5.52 -27.34
C PRO A 529 1.92 4.90 -26.00
N ARG A 530 0.67 5.10 -25.58
CA ARG A 530 0.13 4.69 -24.28
C ARG A 530 -1.15 3.88 -24.44
N PRO A 531 -1.09 2.64 -24.92
CA PRO A 531 -2.27 1.81 -25.01
C PRO A 531 -2.86 1.55 -23.62
N THR A 532 -4.18 1.51 -23.54
CA THR A 532 -4.97 1.19 -22.36
C THR A 532 -5.75 -0.12 -22.58
N PRO A 533 -5.05 -1.27 -22.68
CA PRO A 533 -5.66 -2.52 -23.10
C PRO A 533 -6.46 -3.20 -21.99
N TYR A 534 -6.40 -2.65 -20.77
CA TYR A 534 -6.94 -3.29 -19.59
C TYR A 534 -8.30 -2.74 -19.22
N GLY A 535 -9.29 -3.65 -19.11
CA GLY A 535 -10.69 -3.31 -18.85
C GLY A 535 -11.00 -3.19 -17.36
N ALA A 536 -10.53 -2.13 -16.70
CA ALA A 536 -10.89 -1.85 -15.32
C ALA A 536 -12.38 -1.50 -15.18
N LYS A 537 -13.04 -2.00 -14.13
CA LYS A 537 -14.48 -1.84 -13.88
C LYS A 537 -14.73 -1.38 -12.44
N VAL A 538 -15.95 -0.90 -12.20
CA VAL A 538 -16.39 -0.36 -10.91
C VAL A 538 -17.51 -1.19 -10.30
N SER A 539 -17.69 -1.08 -8.98
CA SER A 539 -18.77 -1.74 -8.26
C SER A 539 -20.12 -1.08 -8.58
N ALA A 540 -21.15 -1.91 -8.81
CA ALA A 540 -22.53 -1.44 -8.97
C ALA A 540 -23.09 -0.92 -7.63
N VAL A 541 -24.06 0.00 -7.72
CA VAL A 541 -24.69 0.65 -6.58
C VAL A 541 -26.18 0.39 -6.50
N ASP A 542 -26.76 0.57 -5.32
CA ASP A 542 -28.21 0.53 -5.05
C ASP A 542 -28.91 1.88 -5.40
N ALA A 543 -30.20 1.98 -5.09
CA ALA A 543 -30.99 3.19 -5.29
C ALA A 543 -30.54 4.39 -4.44
N ASP A 544 -29.71 4.17 -3.45
CA ASP A 544 -29.11 5.21 -2.62
C ASP A 544 -27.74 5.68 -3.13
N GLY A 545 -27.21 5.03 -4.17
CA GLY A 545 -25.87 5.26 -4.68
C GLY A 545 -24.78 4.56 -3.87
N ASN A 546 -25.14 3.62 -3.00
CA ASN A 546 -24.23 2.83 -2.17
C ASN A 546 -23.90 1.47 -2.82
N GLU A 547 -22.65 1.02 -2.72
CA GLU A 547 -22.23 -0.24 -3.31
C GLU A 547 -23.01 -1.43 -2.76
N ILE A 548 -23.45 -2.33 -3.65
CA ILE A 548 -24.25 -3.51 -3.30
C ILE A 548 -23.41 -4.75 -2.97
N ALA A 549 -22.17 -4.81 -3.45
CA ALA A 549 -21.23 -5.90 -3.21
C ALA A 549 -20.21 -5.55 -2.14
N GLY A 550 -19.43 -6.54 -1.71
CA GLY A 550 -18.37 -6.36 -0.73
C GLY A 550 -18.83 -6.59 0.73
N ILE A 551 -17.99 -6.18 1.65
CA ILE A 551 -18.29 -6.12 3.09
C ILE A 551 -18.96 -4.76 3.34
N ARG A 552 -20.24 -4.79 3.63
CA ARG A 552 -21.01 -3.59 3.97
C ARG A 552 -21.00 -3.46 5.50
N LEU A 553 -20.03 -2.70 6.03
CA LEU A 553 -19.97 -2.39 7.46
C LEU A 553 -21.25 -1.62 7.89
N PRO A 554 -21.55 -1.52 9.20
CA PRO A 554 -22.81 -0.93 9.66
C PRO A 554 -23.10 0.47 9.12
N ASP A 555 -22.07 1.31 8.88
CA ASP A 555 -22.24 2.64 8.28
C ASP A 555 -22.81 2.59 6.85
N LEU A 556 -22.56 1.51 6.11
CA LEU A 556 -23.09 1.32 4.75
C LEU A 556 -24.30 0.39 4.70
N ALA A 557 -24.40 -0.59 5.61
CA ALA A 557 -25.55 -1.49 5.68
C ALA A 557 -26.80 -0.77 6.18
N VAL A 558 -26.60 0.25 7.05
CA VAL A 558 -27.65 1.10 7.64
C VAL A 558 -27.23 2.57 7.44
N PRO A 559 -27.32 3.09 6.17
CA PRO A 559 -26.63 4.31 5.81
C PRO A 559 -27.33 5.58 6.28
N LEU A 560 -26.55 6.60 6.60
CA LEU A 560 -27.04 7.97 6.83
C LEU A 560 -26.97 8.86 5.58
N GLY A 561 -26.49 8.32 4.46
CA GLY A 561 -26.33 9.03 3.21
C GLY A 561 -25.75 8.14 2.11
N THR A 562 -25.35 8.73 1.02
CA THR A 562 -24.56 8.10 -0.04
C THR A 562 -23.09 8.21 0.29
N TYR A 563 -22.37 7.09 0.24
CA TYR A 563 -20.93 6.97 0.46
C TYR A 563 -20.27 6.48 -0.83
N THR A 564 -19.35 7.28 -1.38
CA THR A 564 -18.64 6.88 -2.61
C THR A 564 -17.15 6.70 -2.37
N GLY A 565 -16.47 5.98 -3.27
CA GLY A 565 -15.02 5.87 -3.31
C GLY A 565 -14.34 6.99 -4.10
N TRP A 566 -15.08 8.01 -4.50
CA TRP A 566 -14.63 9.11 -5.33
C TRP A 566 -15.30 10.42 -4.91
N ASN A 567 -14.63 11.55 -5.19
CA ASN A 567 -15.13 12.90 -5.05
C ASN A 567 -14.47 13.73 -6.16
N PHE A 568 -14.94 14.93 -6.43
CA PHE A 568 -14.33 15.82 -7.40
C PHE A 568 -13.66 17.00 -6.71
N TYR A 569 -12.64 17.58 -7.35
CA TYR A 569 -12.10 18.84 -6.89
C TYR A 569 -13.13 19.97 -7.05
N ARG A 570 -13.17 20.91 -6.07
CA ARG A 570 -13.99 22.11 -6.18
C ARG A 570 -13.33 23.26 -6.95
N SER A 571 -12.02 23.16 -7.19
CA SER A 571 -11.27 24.14 -7.98
C SER A 571 -11.69 24.06 -9.45
N GLU A 572 -11.94 25.22 -10.08
CA GLU A 572 -12.24 25.29 -11.50
C GLU A 572 -11.08 24.76 -12.37
N ALA A 573 -9.83 24.99 -11.93
CA ALA A 573 -8.64 24.49 -12.63
C ALA A 573 -8.60 22.96 -12.72
N MET A 574 -9.26 22.26 -11.78
CA MET A 574 -9.31 20.79 -11.71
C MET A 574 -10.75 20.26 -11.79
N ALA A 575 -11.67 21.02 -12.39
CA ALA A 575 -13.07 20.62 -12.48
C ALA A 575 -13.24 19.30 -13.24
N GLY A 576 -13.95 18.35 -12.61
CA GLY A 576 -14.18 17.01 -13.17
C GLY A 576 -13.07 15.99 -12.87
N GLU A 577 -11.95 16.41 -12.27
CA GLU A 577 -10.92 15.49 -11.81
C GLU A 577 -11.26 14.89 -10.43
N PHE A 578 -10.85 13.65 -10.19
CA PHE A 578 -10.98 13.04 -8.88
C PHE A 578 -10.18 13.82 -7.83
N CYS A 579 -10.85 14.13 -6.71
CA CYS A 579 -10.23 14.87 -5.61
C CYS A 579 -9.28 13.98 -4.82
N ASP A 580 -8.04 13.88 -5.27
CA ASP A 580 -7.03 12.96 -4.73
C ASP A 580 -7.62 11.52 -4.65
N ARG A 581 -7.62 10.94 -3.48
CA ARG A 581 -8.15 9.61 -3.16
C ARG A 581 -9.30 9.68 -2.16
N ASP A 582 -9.93 10.86 -2.05
CA ASP A 582 -11.06 11.09 -1.16
C ASP A 582 -12.38 10.64 -1.81
N GLY A 583 -13.20 9.99 -1.03
CA GLY A 583 -14.58 9.68 -1.37
C GLY A 583 -15.53 10.82 -0.98
N ALA A 584 -16.77 10.71 -1.40
CA ALA A 584 -17.82 11.68 -1.08
C ALA A 584 -18.82 11.10 -0.07
N PHE A 585 -19.37 11.99 0.74
CA PHE A 585 -20.52 11.73 1.59
C PHE A 585 -21.61 12.77 1.33
N VAL A 586 -22.80 12.29 0.95
CA VAL A 586 -23.97 13.14 0.76
C VAL A 586 -25.10 12.64 1.68
N PRO A 587 -25.42 13.35 2.75
CA PRO A 587 -26.41 12.89 3.73
C PRO A 587 -27.80 12.77 3.13
N PHE A 588 -28.63 11.89 3.68
CA PHE A 588 -30.06 11.85 3.40
C PHE A 588 -30.76 13.05 4.04
N ALA A 589 -31.86 13.48 3.46
CA ALA A 589 -32.77 14.43 4.07
C ALA A 589 -33.29 13.86 5.41
N ARG A 590 -33.50 14.72 6.40
CA ARG A 590 -34.01 14.28 7.72
C ARG A 590 -35.46 13.82 7.62
N SER A 591 -36.30 14.59 6.93
CA SER A 591 -37.73 14.31 6.78
C SER A 591 -38.15 14.13 5.32
N ARG A 592 -39.30 13.49 5.13
CA ARG A 592 -39.93 13.36 3.81
C ARG A 592 -40.20 14.72 3.17
N ALA A 593 -40.59 15.72 3.96
CA ALA A 593 -40.85 17.07 3.46
C ALA A 593 -39.57 17.72 2.89
N GLN A 594 -38.45 17.64 3.61
CA GLN A 594 -37.16 18.14 3.14
C GLN A 594 -36.69 17.41 1.88
N ARG A 595 -36.86 16.09 1.83
CA ARG A 595 -36.53 15.27 0.67
C ARG A 595 -37.25 15.72 -0.59
N LEU A 596 -38.59 15.88 -0.49
CA LEU A 596 -39.43 16.32 -1.60
C LEU A 596 -39.07 17.73 -2.07
N ALA A 597 -38.82 18.66 -1.13
CA ALA A 597 -38.38 20.02 -1.45
C ALA A 597 -37.03 20.07 -2.18
N ALA A 598 -36.13 19.15 -1.87
CA ALA A 598 -34.82 19.04 -2.53
C ALA A 598 -34.84 18.22 -3.83
N GLY A 599 -35.98 17.61 -4.19
CA GLY A 599 -36.05 16.66 -5.33
C GLY A 599 -35.17 15.44 -5.17
N ASP A 600 -34.81 15.05 -3.92
CA ASP A 600 -33.96 13.90 -3.65
C ASP A 600 -34.76 12.60 -3.83
N PRO A 601 -34.35 11.68 -4.72
CA PRO A 601 -35.05 10.42 -4.92
C PRO A 601 -34.86 9.44 -3.77
N ARG A 602 -33.82 9.62 -2.93
CA ARG A 602 -33.45 8.71 -1.84
C ARG A 602 -34.39 8.93 -0.64
N PRO A 603 -34.95 7.88 -0.02
CA PRO A 603 -35.78 8.02 1.18
C PRO A 603 -35.06 8.77 2.30
N SER A 604 -35.79 9.62 3.04
CA SER A 604 -35.28 10.38 4.18
C SER A 604 -34.99 9.47 5.39
N LEU A 605 -34.27 10.00 6.39
CA LEU A 605 -33.99 9.30 7.65
C LEU A 605 -35.28 8.90 8.37
N GLU A 606 -36.28 9.79 8.37
CA GLU A 606 -37.61 9.53 8.93
C GLU A 606 -38.28 8.34 8.24
N GLU A 607 -38.30 8.31 6.89
CA GLU A 607 -38.89 7.23 6.09
C GLU A 607 -38.18 5.90 6.29
N ARG A 608 -36.87 5.88 6.61
CA ARG A 608 -36.06 4.69 6.79
C ARG A 608 -36.12 4.12 8.19
N TYR A 609 -35.96 4.96 9.16
CA TYR A 609 -35.67 4.58 10.54
C TYR A 609 -36.75 5.00 11.53
N GLY A 610 -37.65 5.88 11.14
CA GLY A 610 -38.62 6.53 12.03
C GLY A 610 -37.93 7.53 12.95
N ASN A 611 -37.01 7.06 13.79
CA ASN A 611 -36.27 7.85 14.76
C ASN A 611 -34.86 7.29 15.01
N ARG A 612 -34.13 7.92 15.94
CA ARG A 612 -32.77 7.50 16.34
C ARG A 612 -32.75 6.08 16.93
N GLU A 613 -33.75 5.71 17.72
CA GLU A 613 -33.83 4.37 18.34
C GLU A 613 -33.96 3.28 17.28
N GLY A 614 -34.79 3.51 16.26
CA GLY A 614 -34.93 2.60 15.11
C GLY A 614 -33.62 2.46 14.31
N TYR A 615 -32.90 3.56 14.15
CA TYR A 615 -31.56 3.55 13.53
C TYR A 615 -30.57 2.73 14.36
N VAL A 616 -30.47 3.00 15.67
CA VAL A 616 -29.58 2.28 16.61
C VAL A 616 -29.85 0.78 16.60
N ALA A 617 -31.14 0.38 16.60
CA ALA A 617 -31.52 -1.03 16.57
C ALA A 617 -31.04 -1.73 15.28
N GLN A 618 -31.21 -1.07 14.11
CA GLN A 618 -30.75 -1.62 12.83
C GLN A 618 -29.21 -1.68 12.76
N VAL A 619 -28.49 -0.66 13.25
CA VAL A 619 -27.01 -0.67 13.32
C VAL A 619 -26.53 -1.84 14.16
N ARG A 620 -27.14 -2.09 15.32
CA ARG A 620 -26.80 -3.25 16.17
C ARG A 620 -27.01 -4.55 15.41
N ALA A 621 -28.18 -4.73 14.80
CA ALA A 621 -28.50 -5.96 14.05
C ALA A 621 -27.53 -6.21 12.90
N ALA A 622 -27.14 -5.16 12.17
CA ALA A 622 -26.15 -5.22 11.08
C ALA A 622 -24.76 -5.62 11.62
N ALA A 623 -24.32 -5.01 12.73
CA ALA A 623 -23.03 -5.35 13.35
C ALA A 623 -23.01 -6.81 13.83
N GLU A 624 -24.05 -7.26 14.52
CA GLU A 624 -24.17 -8.65 14.98
C GLU A 624 -24.23 -9.68 13.83
N ALA A 625 -24.82 -9.31 12.69
CA ALA A 625 -24.79 -10.15 11.49
C ALA A 625 -23.36 -10.31 10.95
N LEU A 626 -22.57 -9.24 10.91
CA LEU A 626 -21.17 -9.30 10.49
C LEU A 626 -20.31 -10.11 11.48
N VAL A 627 -20.60 -10.06 12.79
CA VAL A 627 -19.92 -10.92 13.78
C VAL A 627 -20.19 -12.41 13.49
N ARG A 628 -21.44 -12.78 13.21
CA ARG A 628 -21.78 -14.17 12.81
C ARG A 628 -21.03 -14.60 11.54
N ASP A 629 -20.85 -13.68 10.59
CA ASP A 629 -20.10 -13.90 9.35
C ASP A 629 -18.58 -13.83 9.53
N ARG A 630 -18.10 -13.49 10.75
CA ARG A 630 -16.67 -13.26 11.08
C ARG A 630 -16.02 -12.15 10.26
N LEU A 631 -16.79 -11.11 9.93
CA LEU A 631 -16.38 -9.90 9.21
C LEU A 631 -16.38 -8.66 10.11
N LEU A 632 -16.71 -8.84 11.38
CA LEU A 632 -16.58 -7.86 12.46
C LEU A 632 -16.21 -8.61 13.75
N LEU A 633 -15.39 -8.01 14.60
CA LEU A 633 -15.09 -8.58 15.92
C LEU A 633 -16.22 -8.25 16.92
N PRO A 634 -16.53 -9.15 17.89
CA PRO A 634 -17.57 -8.91 18.90
C PRO A 634 -17.35 -7.60 19.68
N GLU A 635 -16.12 -7.28 20.01
CA GLU A 635 -15.74 -6.05 20.74
C GLU A 635 -16.03 -4.76 19.97
N ASP A 636 -16.07 -4.79 18.64
CA ASP A 636 -16.35 -3.62 17.81
C ASP A 636 -17.84 -3.24 17.76
N VAL A 637 -18.75 -4.16 18.10
CA VAL A 637 -20.21 -3.91 18.08
C VAL A 637 -20.60 -2.72 18.96
N GLY A 638 -20.01 -2.66 20.17
CA GLY A 638 -20.28 -1.59 21.12
C GLY A 638 -19.96 -0.19 20.57
N ALA A 639 -18.84 -0.07 19.87
CA ALA A 639 -18.41 1.19 19.27
C ALA A 639 -19.37 1.67 18.16
N TYR A 640 -19.88 0.77 17.33
CA TYR A 640 -20.89 1.09 16.31
C TYR A 640 -22.19 1.58 16.93
N VAL A 641 -22.69 0.88 17.95
CA VAL A 641 -23.93 1.23 18.65
C VAL A 641 -23.80 2.59 19.35
N GLU A 642 -22.68 2.84 20.00
CA GLU A 642 -22.44 4.12 20.69
C GLU A 642 -22.32 5.28 19.70
N ARG A 643 -21.66 5.09 18.56
CA ARG A 643 -21.60 6.08 17.48
C ARG A 643 -22.99 6.36 16.90
N ALA A 644 -23.82 5.32 16.72
CA ALA A 644 -25.19 5.48 16.26
C ALA A 644 -26.07 6.28 17.25
N ARG A 645 -25.90 6.09 18.56
CA ARG A 645 -26.59 6.87 19.58
C ARG A 645 -26.25 8.36 19.54
N LYS A 646 -24.98 8.66 19.18
CA LYS A 646 -24.45 10.04 19.07
C LYS A 646 -24.65 10.67 17.69
N ALA A 647 -25.33 9.98 16.76
CA ALA A 647 -25.51 10.50 15.41
C ALA A 647 -26.37 11.78 15.40
N THR A 648 -25.75 12.91 15.02
CA THR A 648 -26.41 14.23 14.97
C THR A 648 -27.38 14.38 13.81
N ALA A 649 -27.42 13.42 12.90
CA ALA A 649 -28.34 13.41 11.77
C ALA A 649 -29.82 13.42 12.18
N PHE A 650 -30.14 13.03 13.43
CA PHE A 650 -31.50 12.99 13.99
C PHE A 650 -31.80 14.19 14.94
N ASP A 651 -30.86 15.16 15.11
CA ASP A 651 -31.06 16.32 16.00
C ASP A 651 -31.87 17.44 15.34
#